data_65414b1c7aca2cab438704afe9543530
#
_entry.id   65414b1c7aca2cab438704afe9543530
#
_cell.length_a   1.000
_cell.length_b   1.000
_cell.length_c   1.000
_cell.angle_alpha   90.00
_cell.angle_beta   90.00
_cell.angle_gamma   90.00
#
_symmetry.space_group_name_H-M   'P 1'
#
loop_
_entity.id
_entity.type
_entity.pdbx_description
1 polymer ?
#
loop_
_entity_poly.entity_id
_entity_poly.type
_entity_poly.pdbx_seq_one_letter_code
_entity_poly.pdbx_strand_id
1 'polypeptide(L)'
;MKKSILTMLLLLMAMASFAQQRLISGQITDRDTKEAIEQVTIQLLKSDSTYVAGAISNENGLFHVTAPANGKYLLKISSVGYKSTIKRIQIFDNKDLAMGKIVLGAEAIMLKGAVVTAMAQKVTLKEDTFVYNSSAYRTPEGSVVEELVKRLPGAEVSDDGTIKINGKEVKKILVDGKEFMTGDTKTALKNLPTSIIEKIKAYDEKSDLSKVTGIDDGEEQTVLDFGVKKGMNKGLISNIDLGVGNKSRYNMRGMGGYFNDNNRFMLFANANNTSDRGFGGGGPGRGFGGANGLNASKMIGANYNYELKDKFKFNTSLRWNHSDGDIWSRRSSENFMGSSSSFSNSLTQNFSRNNSWNGNIRLEWMPDSMTNILFRPSISWSTSDGLSGSQSASYNKDPYTITTKDPLSEEGIDELDKAGAMVNSQLTNGITYSDNNNIRGMLQVNRKLGNKGRNITFRVDAKYTDNDSKSISLNNAKLYLVQTAEGKDSTYQTNRYNLTPSKNYSYAGQLTYSEPLWKATFLQFSYKFTYSYSKSDRSTYDFSKYAMTGDHEYRGWDSYLNPFAGQLGNYKDEDLSKYSEYKNYTHDIQVMMRFIRSKYNLNFGVMIQPQRSNFIYDYMGNHKDTVRTVTNISPTLDFRYRFSKMSNLRVNYRGTTSQPSISQLLDITDNSDPLNISKGNPGLKPSFTQNFRLFYNNFVQNHNKGVMTFINFSTTNNSISNKVTYDEKTGGRITRPENINGNWNVMGAFMFNCSIDSAGVWNLNTDTYLGYNNYVSYLSLDKQSDSQKNTTRSTTWRERLSFSYRNNWLELSLDGTLNYNHATNKLQPNSNLNTWQFSYGPSMTLTAPWGTSLNSSLSISSRRGYSDSSMNTDEFVWNAQLSQGFLKGKPLTIMLQFYDILRQQSTFSRAISATSRTDTEYNAINSYAMLHVIYRLNLFGGKDARKGGPEGPGARPNFHGRPFNGGFGGGRPGGRMF
;
A
#
# COMPACT_ATOMS: atom_id res chain seq x y z
N MET A 1 -21.22 27.74 -15.59
CA MET A 1 -20.00 27.08 -15.10
C MET A 1 -18.81 28.01 -14.84
N LYS A 2 -18.35 28.87 -15.76
CA LYS A 2 -17.21 29.79 -15.49
C LYS A 2 -17.43 30.78 -14.32
N LYS A 3 -18.66 31.28 -14.12
CA LYS A 3 -18.97 32.20 -13.01
C LYS A 3 -19.05 31.51 -11.65
N SER A 4 -19.47 30.25 -11.60
CA SER A 4 -19.58 29.49 -10.34
C SER A 4 -18.21 29.05 -9.82
N ILE A 5 -17.24 28.73 -10.71
CA ILE A 5 -15.86 28.38 -10.33
C ILE A 5 -15.14 29.63 -9.80
N LEU A 6 -15.37 30.79 -10.38
CA LEU A 6 -14.78 32.06 -9.92
C LEU A 6 -15.33 32.47 -8.54
N THR A 7 -16.63 32.23 -8.31
CA THR A 7 -17.26 32.49 -7.01
C THR A 7 -16.77 31.54 -5.92
N MET A 8 -16.52 30.27 -6.26
CA MET A 8 -15.94 29.29 -5.34
C MET A 8 -14.46 29.60 -5.05
N LEU A 9 -13.72 30.08 -6.05
CA LEU A 9 -12.34 30.52 -5.86
C LEU A 9 -12.25 31.80 -5.01
N LEU A 10 -13.15 32.72 -5.18
CA LEU A 10 -13.27 33.94 -4.37
C LEU A 10 -13.76 33.66 -2.94
N LEU A 11 -14.64 32.69 -2.73
CA LEU A 11 -15.01 32.22 -1.39
C LEU A 11 -13.81 31.50 -0.68
N LEU A 12 -13.02 30.73 -1.40
CA LEU A 12 -11.78 30.12 -0.89
C LEU A 12 -10.71 31.18 -0.55
N MET A 13 -10.60 32.24 -1.34
CA MET A 13 -9.71 33.39 -1.03
C MET A 13 -10.21 34.23 0.15
N ALA A 14 -11.53 34.37 0.33
CA ALA A 14 -12.10 35.11 1.47
C ALA A 14 -11.90 34.37 2.82
N MET A 15 -11.73 33.05 2.82
CA MET A 15 -11.36 32.28 4.03
C MET A 15 -9.89 32.42 4.42
N ALA A 16 -9.04 32.99 3.61
CA ALA A 16 -7.64 33.30 3.91
C ALA A 16 -7.43 34.65 4.60
N SER A 17 -8.45 35.21 5.25
CA SER A 17 -8.27 36.38 6.10
C SER A 17 -7.42 36.02 7.30
N PHE A 18 -6.13 36.27 7.22
CA PHE A 18 -5.18 36.14 8.31
C PHE A 18 -5.57 37.10 9.45
N ALA A 19 -6.23 36.56 10.47
CA ALA A 19 -6.28 37.23 11.73
C ALA A 19 -4.82 37.34 12.24
N GLN A 20 -4.34 38.55 12.40
CA GLN A 20 -2.98 38.82 12.92
C GLN A 20 -2.90 38.20 14.32
N GLN A 21 -2.16 37.09 14.45
CA GLN A 21 -2.03 36.32 15.69
C GLN A 21 -0.91 36.95 16.55
N ARG A 22 -1.21 37.22 17.83
CA ARG A 22 -0.26 37.72 18.81
C ARG A 22 0.43 36.54 19.48
N LEU A 23 1.67 36.35 19.17
CA LEU A 23 2.44 35.20 19.63
C LEU A 23 3.18 35.51 20.91
N ILE A 24 2.98 34.67 21.94
CA ILE A 24 3.77 34.70 23.18
C ILE A 24 4.73 33.52 23.08
N SER A 25 6.03 33.80 23.16
CA SER A 25 7.09 32.81 23.02
C SER A 25 8.08 32.87 24.20
N GLY A 26 8.72 31.73 24.49
CA GLY A 26 9.76 31.65 25.54
C GLY A 26 10.43 30.28 25.56
N GLN A 27 11.45 30.15 26.40
CA GLN A 27 12.18 28.92 26.63
C GLN A 27 12.11 28.54 28.12
N ILE A 28 11.80 27.27 28.39
CA ILE A 28 11.72 26.77 29.77
C ILE A 28 12.93 25.89 30.05
N THR A 29 13.60 26.19 31.17
CA THR A 29 14.79 25.48 31.62
C THR A 29 14.68 25.08 33.09
N ASP A 30 15.37 24.02 33.48
CA ASP A 30 15.52 23.57 34.84
C ASP A 30 16.43 24.55 35.63
N ARG A 31 16.10 24.78 36.89
CA ARG A 31 16.89 25.67 37.72
C ARG A 31 18.28 25.14 38.03
N ASP A 32 18.38 23.86 38.31
CA ASP A 32 19.59 23.20 38.83
C ASP A 32 20.49 22.68 37.70
N THR A 33 19.90 21.98 36.71
CA THR A 33 20.65 21.39 35.60
C THR A 33 20.86 22.36 34.43
N LYS A 34 20.14 23.49 34.36
CA LYS A 34 20.11 24.44 33.22
C LYS A 34 19.66 23.84 31.88
N GLU A 35 19.25 22.59 31.88
CA GLU A 35 18.76 21.93 30.68
C GLU A 35 17.36 22.39 30.31
N ALA A 36 17.02 22.27 29.04
CA ALA A 36 15.69 22.57 28.53
C ALA A 36 14.68 21.53 29.03
N ILE A 37 13.51 21.97 29.49
CA ILE A 37 12.45 21.06 29.91
C ILE A 37 11.44 20.93 28.81
N GLU A 38 11.32 19.72 28.27
CA GLU A 38 10.30 19.37 27.28
C GLU A 38 8.95 19.03 27.94
N GLN A 39 7.86 19.17 27.20
CA GLN A 39 6.50 18.78 27.59
C GLN A 39 5.95 19.55 28.81
N VAL A 40 6.46 20.75 29.07
CA VAL A 40 5.89 21.66 30.08
C VAL A 40 4.56 22.20 29.53
N THR A 41 3.53 22.17 30.34
CA THR A 41 2.21 22.73 30.02
C THR A 41 2.20 24.24 30.28
N ILE A 42 1.89 25.02 29.26
CA ILE A 42 1.72 26.45 29.29
C ILE A 42 0.25 26.79 29.07
N GLN A 43 -0.40 27.47 29.98
CA GLN A 43 -1.79 27.91 29.90
C GLN A 43 -1.85 29.43 29.92
N LEU A 44 -2.50 30.03 28.95
CA LEU A 44 -2.87 31.42 28.92
C LEU A 44 -4.28 31.58 29.51
N LEU A 45 -4.38 32.37 30.61
CA LEU A 45 -5.62 32.58 31.32
C LEU A 45 -5.95 34.08 31.30
N LYS A 46 -7.22 34.44 31.39
CA LYS A 46 -7.65 35.81 31.69
C LYS A 46 -7.32 36.14 33.15
N SER A 47 -7.46 37.42 33.55
CA SER A 47 -7.23 37.85 34.92
C SER A 47 -8.16 37.21 35.96
N ASP A 48 -9.32 36.69 35.53
CA ASP A 48 -10.27 35.91 36.32
C ASP A 48 -9.95 34.40 36.34
N SER A 49 -8.80 34.00 35.84
CA SER A 49 -8.36 32.61 35.68
C SER A 49 -9.13 31.79 34.61
N THR A 50 -9.98 32.41 33.79
CA THR A 50 -10.63 31.70 32.67
C THR A 50 -9.58 31.32 31.64
N TYR A 51 -9.64 30.06 31.15
CA TYR A 51 -8.73 29.53 30.12
C TYR A 51 -8.97 30.22 28.76
N VAL A 52 -7.86 30.59 28.11
CA VAL A 52 -7.86 31.27 26.80
C VAL A 52 -7.19 30.41 25.73
N ALA A 53 -5.95 29.97 25.99
CA ALA A 53 -5.15 29.16 25.06
C ALA A 53 -4.09 28.38 25.84
N GLY A 54 -3.49 27.37 25.19
CA GLY A 54 -2.41 26.61 25.81
C GLY A 54 -1.41 26.09 24.78
N ALA A 55 -0.22 25.75 25.25
CA ALA A 55 0.87 25.16 24.51
C ALA A 55 1.66 24.19 25.38
N ILE A 56 2.54 23.42 24.74
CA ILE A 56 3.49 22.53 25.42
C ILE A 56 4.88 22.87 24.90
N SER A 57 5.89 22.87 25.76
CA SER A 57 7.27 23.10 25.37
C SER A 57 7.81 21.91 24.56
N ASN A 58 8.63 22.22 23.55
CA ASN A 58 9.31 21.21 22.71
C ASN A 58 10.58 20.67 23.42
N GLU A 59 11.31 19.80 22.74
CA GLU A 59 12.57 19.21 23.22
C GLU A 59 13.68 20.20 23.56
N ASN A 60 13.61 21.41 23.02
CA ASN A 60 14.51 22.53 23.35
C ASN A 60 13.91 23.48 24.40
N GLY A 61 12.81 23.07 25.06
CA GLY A 61 12.10 23.87 26.06
C GLY A 61 11.34 25.07 25.47
N LEU A 62 11.26 25.22 24.14
CA LEU A 62 10.61 26.37 23.50
C LEU A 62 9.10 26.15 23.44
N PHE A 63 8.35 27.22 23.71
CA PHE A 63 6.91 27.26 23.59
C PHE A 63 6.41 28.47 22.83
N HIS A 64 5.24 28.33 22.21
CA HIS A 64 4.50 29.39 21.54
C HIS A 64 3.02 29.26 21.90
N VAL A 65 2.42 30.32 22.41
CA VAL A 65 0.99 30.38 22.70
C VAL A 65 0.41 31.66 22.12
N THR A 66 -0.78 31.60 21.56
CA THR A 66 -1.43 32.74 20.86
C THR A 66 -2.48 33.39 21.74
N ALA A 67 -2.44 34.69 21.86
CA ALA A 67 -3.49 35.47 22.52
C ALA A 67 -4.50 36.01 21.53
N PRO A 68 -5.81 35.94 21.82
CA PRO A 68 -6.86 36.36 20.91
C PRO A 68 -6.99 37.89 20.79
N ALA A 69 -6.59 38.64 21.78
CA ALA A 69 -6.74 40.10 21.84
C ALA A 69 -5.63 40.74 22.68
N ASN A 70 -5.45 42.08 22.56
CA ASN A 70 -4.68 42.85 23.50
C ASN A 70 -5.34 42.81 24.88
N GLY A 71 -4.55 42.78 25.93
CA GLY A 71 -5.09 42.71 27.29
C GLY A 71 -4.10 42.19 28.32
N LYS A 72 -4.58 42.09 29.58
CA LYS A 72 -3.86 41.49 30.68
C LYS A 72 -4.20 40.02 30.81
N TYR A 73 -3.17 39.16 30.86
CA TYR A 73 -3.30 37.72 30.96
C TYR A 73 -2.41 37.14 32.07
N LEU A 74 -2.73 35.93 32.49
CA LEU A 74 -1.90 35.12 33.37
C LEU A 74 -1.33 33.96 32.55
N LEU A 75 -0.02 33.83 32.49
CA LEU A 75 0.67 32.70 31.86
C LEU A 75 1.03 31.71 32.99
N LYS A 76 0.28 30.63 33.08
CA LYS A 76 0.51 29.52 34.02
C LYS A 76 1.38 28.47 33.37
N ILE A 77 2.49 28.13 33.99
CA ILE A 77 3.47 27.17 33.49
C ILE A 77 3.59 26.06 34.53
N SER A 78 3.38 24.83 34.15
CA SER A 78 3.38 23.65 35.01
C SER A 78 3.96 22.42 34.34
N SER A 79 4.73 21.65 35.07
CA SER A 79 5.26 20.35 34.68
C SER A 79 5.30 19.41 35.88
N VAL A 80 5.21 18.11 35.63
CA VAL A 80 5.29 17.10 36.69
C VAL A 80 6.67 17.09 37.28
N GLY A 81 6.72 17.24 38.60
CA GLY A 81 7.99 17.32 39.35
C GLY A 81 8.57 18.73 39.51
N TYR A 82 7.89 19.77 38.98
CA TYR A 82 8.30 21.16 39.06
C TYR A 82 7.27 22.06 39.73
N LYS A 83 7.71 23.09 40.43
CA LYS A 83 6.81 24.07 41.02
C LYS A 83 6.14 24.90 39.93
N SER A 84 4.79 24.86 39.92
CA SER A 84 4.06 25.66 38.95
C SER A 84 4.28 27.15 39.14
N THR A 85 4.44 27.86 38.03
CA THR A 85 4.74 29.30 38.03
C THR A 85 3.67 30.06 37.27
N ILE A 86 3.18 31.17 37.82
CA ILE A 86 2.23 32.05 37.16
C ILE A 86 2.91 33.40 36.90
N LYS A 87 2.95 33.83 35.64
CA LYS A 87 3.46 35.14 35.26
C LYS A 87 2.33 36.02 34.75
N ARG A 88 2.24 37.23 35.24
CA ARG A 88 1.31 38.24 34.73
C ARG A 88 1.95 38.87 33.48
N ILE A 89 1.23 38.88 32.38
CA ILE A 89 1.69 39.41 31.10
C ILE A 89 0.65 40.39 30.57
N GLN A 90 1.12 41.34 29.80
CA GLN A 90 0.26 42.34 29.15
C GLN A 90 0.67 42.47 27.68
N ILE A 91 -0.29 42.40 26.79
CA ILE A 91 -0.08 42.47 25.34
C ILE A 91 -0.65 43.81 24.87
N PHE A 92 0.20 44.56 24.17
CA PHE A 92 -0.13 45.88 23.61
C PHE A 92 0.15 45.88 22.09
N ASP A 93 -0.45 46.79 21.38
CA ASP A 93 -0.16 47.16 20.00
C ASP A 93 -0.12 46.01 19.00
N ASN A 94 -0.81 44.92 19.29
CA ASN A 94 -0.81 43.70 18.42
C ASN A 94 0.59 43.14 18.18
N LYS A 95 1.57 43.37 19.06
CA LYS A 95 2.94 42.85 18.93
C LYS A 95 3.13 41.51 19.62
N ASP A 96 4.05 40.72 19.11
CA ASP A 96 4.46 39.47 19.72
C ASP A 96 5.24 39.74 21.02
N LEU A 97 5.05 38.85 22.01
CA LEU A 97 5.68 38.96 23.33
C LEU A 97 6.69 37.81 23.52
N ALA A 98 7.98 38.17 23.53
CA ALA A 98 9.05 37.23 23.86
C ALA A 98 9.30 37.23 25.37
N MET A 99 9.04 36.12 26.06
CA MET A 99 9.19 35.96 27.53
C MET A 99 10.62 35.64 27.96
N GLY A 100 11.53 35.37 26.99
CA GLY A 100 12.88 34.92 27.29
C GLY A 100 12.93 33.55 27.97
N LYS A 101 13.98 33.35 28.80
CA LYS A 101 14.14 32.09 29.55
C LYS A 101 13.29 32.12 30.85
N ILE A 102 12.51 31.08 31.06
CA ILE A 102 11.71 30.87 32.25
C ILE A 102 12.23 29.62 32.97
N VAL A 103 12.66 29.81 34.20
CA VAL A 103 13.31 28.77 35.00
C VAL A 103 12.31 28.14 35.97
N LEU A 104 12.20 26.82 35.93
CA LEU A 104 11.38 26.03 36.86
C LEU A 104 12.28 25.34 37.89
N GLY A 105 11.89 25.40 39.15
CA GLY A 105 12.55 24.65 40.24
C GLY A 105 11.84 23.33 40.50
N ALA A 106 12.59 22.27 40.75
CA ALA A 106 12.04 20.96 41.10
C ALA A 106 11.26 21.05 42.43
N GLU A 107 10.08 20.48 42.51
CA GLU A 107 9.27 20.39 43.73
C GLU A 107 8.69 18.98 43.86
N ALA A 108 8.98 18.34 44.99
CA ALA A 108 8.39 17.05 45.33
C ALA A 108 6.97 17.25 45.86
N ILE A 109 5.99 17.51 44.99
CA ILE A 109 4.59 17.65 45.37
C ILE A 109 3.84 16.37 44.99
N MET A 110 3.18 15.78 45.99
CA MET A 110 2.10 14.82 45.76
C MET A 110 0.90 15.55 45.12
N LEU A 111 0.71 15.42 43.84
CA LEU A 111 -0.39 16.06 43.12
C LEU A 111 -1.71 15.38 43.44
N LYS A 112 -2.61 16.09 44.13
CA LYS A 112 -4.06 15.84 44.00
C LYS A 112 -4.46 16.22 42.56
N GLY A 113 -5.06 15.24 41.84
CA GLY A 113 -5.27 15.27 40.41
C GLY A 113 -5.85 16.56 39.83
N ALA A 114 -5.08 17.23 39.02
CA ALA A 114 -5.58 18.12 38.00
C ALA A 114 -5.63 17.31 36.70
N VAL A 115 -6.82 16.97 36.25
CA VAL A 115 -7.01 16.38 34.92
C VAL A 115 -6.76 17.48 33.89
N VAL A 116 -5.54 17.54 33.36
CA VAL A 116 -5.25 18.36 32.18
C VAL A 116 -5.79 17.63 30.95
N THR A 117 -6.97 17.99 30.51
CA THR A 117 -7.54 17.52 29.24
C THR A 117 -6.96 18.31 28.05
N ALA A 118 -5.64 18.28 27.87
CA ALA A 118 -5.07 18.66 26.59
C ALA A 118 -5.15 17.44 25.68
N MET A 119 -6.04 17.48 24.69
CA MET A 119 -6.08 16.44 23.66
C MET A 119 -4.76 16.47 22.90
N ALA A 120 -4.10 15.33 22.82
CA ALA A 120 -2.89 15.17 22.04
C ALA A 120 -3.13 15.53 20.58
N GLN A 121 -2.23 16.31 19.99
CA GLN A 121 -2.31 16.65 18.58
C GLN A 121 -2.35 15.38 17.72
N LYS A 122 -3.29 15.32 16.78
CA LYS A 122 -3.46 14.15 15.92
C LYS A 122 -2.25 13.88 15.04
N VAL A 123 -1.70 14.94 14.45
CA VAL A 123 -0.57 14.86 13.51
C VAL A 123 0.38 16.00 13.80
N THR A 124 1.66 15.71 13.83
CA THR A 124 2.73 16.71 13.83
C THR A 124 3.70 16.39 12.69
N LEU A 125 4.19 17.40 11.99
CA LEU A 125 5.23 17.24 10.99
C LEU A 125 6.58 17.64 11.63
N LYS A 126 7.50 16.67 11.73
CA LYS A 126 8.88 16.91 12.16
C LYS A 126 9.81 16.73 10.97
N GLU A 127 10.37 17.81 10.47
CA GLU A 127 11.16 17.82 9.23
C GLU A 127 10.38 17.19 8.05
N ASP A 128 10.77 16.01 7.59
CA ASP A 128 10.11 15.27 6.52
C ASP A 128 9.23 14.10 7.04
N THR A 129 9.02 14.03 8.36
CA THR A 129 8.33 12.92 9.03
C THR A 129 6.97 13.36 9.56
N PHE A 130 5.90 12.71 9.11
CA PHE A 130 4.58 12.84 9.73
C PHE A 130 4.55 11.97 10.99
N VAL A 131 4.28 12.59 12.12
CA VAL A 131 4.15 11.88 13.40
C VAL A 131 2.69 11.93 13.83
N TYR A 132 2.03 10.78 13.78
CA TYR A 132 0.65 10.60 14.22
C TYR A 132 0.65 10.08 15.64
N ASN A 133 -0.13 10.70 16.52
CA ASN A 133 -0.29 10.23 17.89
C ASN A 133 -1.40 9.16 17.94
N SER A 134 -1.08 7.93 18.30
CA SER A 134 -2.05 6.82 18.29
C SER A 134 -3.24 7.04 19.20
N SER A 135 -3.03 7.70 20.36
CA SER A 135 -4.09 8.03 21.32
C SER A 135 -5.12 9.00 20.75
N ALA A 136 -4.76 9.73 19.70
CA ALA A 136 -5.65 10.63 18.99
C ALA A 136 -6.59 9.93 18.01
N TYR A 137 -6.43 8.63 17.76
CA TYR A 137 -7.25 7.82 16.86
C TYR A 137 -7.81 6.63 17.63
N ARG A 138 -9.11 6.62 17.85
CA ARG A 138 -9.76 5.48 18.51
C ARG A 138 -9.86 4.32 17.55
N THR A 139 -9.48 3.17 18.03
CA THR A 139 -9.69 1.89 17.35
C THR A 139 -10.52 0.99 18.26
N PRO A 140 -11.33 0.09 17.69
CA PRO A 140 -12.02 -0.91 18.48
C PRO A 140 -11.06 -1.68 19.37
N GLU A 141 -11.55 -2.12 20.53
CA GLU A 141 -10.77 -3.00 21.40
C GLU A 141 -10.37 -4.28 20.65
N GLY A 142 -9.12 -4.71 20.80
CA GLY A 142 -8.60 -5.87 20.06
C GLY A 142 -8.07 -5.57 18.65
N SER A 143 -8.18 -4.33 18.16
CA SER A 143 -7.75 -3.97 16.82
C SER A 143 -6.24 -4.12 16.62
N VAL A 144 -5.87 -4.46 15.40
CA VAL A 144 -4.50 -4.41 14.89
C VAL A 144 -4.19 -3.04 14.27
N VAL A 145 -2.91 -2.74 14.07
CA VAL A 145 -2.49 -1.41 13.59
C VAL A 145 -2.99 -1.08 12.19
N GLU A 146 -3.44 -2.04 11.40
CA GLU A 146 -4.14 -1.78 10.14
C GLU A 146 -5.33 -0.84 10.34
N GLU A 147 -6.15 -1.07 11.37
CA GLU A 147 -7.30 -0.24 11.70
C GLU A 147 -6.89 1.17 12.13
N LEU A 148 -5.77 1.29 12.79
CA LEU A 148 -5.20 2.58 13.14
C LEU A 148 -4.70 3.32 11.90
N VAL A 149 -3.99 2.62 10.99
CA VAL A 149 -3.48 3.20 9.73
C VAL A 149 -4.63 3.67 8.84
N LYS A 150 -5.70 2.91 8.71
CA LYS A 150 -6.90 3.32 7.94
C LYS A 150 -7.51 4.65 8.40
N ARG A 151 -7.26 5.05 9.65
CA ARG A 151 -7.77 6.29 10.26
C ARG A 151 -6.81 7.47 10.16
N LEU A 152 -5.58 7.24 9.70
CA LEU A 152 -4.60 8.31 9.56
C LEU A 152 -4.94 9.20 8.36
N PRO A 153 -4.83 10.52 8.49
CA PRO A 153 -4.96 11.43 7.35
C PRO A 153 -3.95 11.10 6.26
N GLY A 154 -4.40 11.04 5.02
CA GLY A 154 -3.57 10.72 3.86
C GLY A 154 -3.20 9.25 3.72
N ALA A 155 -3.71 8.36 4.58
CA ALA A 155 -3.49 6.92 4.47
C ALA A 155 -4.60 6.25 3.64
N GLU A 156 -4.20 5.40 2.72
CA GLU A 156 -5.07 4.48 1.98
C GLU A 156 -4.59 3.05 2.22
N VAL A 157 -5.51 2.17 2.55
CA VAL A 157 -5.25 0.73 2.62
C VAL A 157 -6.19 0.08 1.61
N SER A 158 -5.61 -0.45 0.53
CA SER A 158 -6.37 -1.12 -0.53
C SER A 158 -6.87 -2.49 -0.08
N ASP A 159 -7.83 -3.06 -0.79
CA ASP A 159 -8.45 -4.36 -0.47
C ASP A 159 -7.44 -5.50 -0.45
N ASP A 160 -6.43 -5.43 -1.29
CA ASP A 160 -5.30 -6.36 -1.31
C ASP A 160 -4.31 -6.16 -0.14
N GLY A 161 -4.56 -5.18 0.74
CA GLY A 161 -3.71 -4.81 1.88
C GLY A 161 -2.50 -3.96 1.53
N THR A 162 -2.44 -3.41 0.32
CA THR A 162 -1.42 -2.43 -0.06
C THR A 162 -1.69 -1.10 0.64
N ILE A 163 -0.67 -0.53 1.27
CA ILE A 163 -0.76 0.73 2.01
C ILE A 163 -0.17 1.84 1.16
N LYS A 164 -0.89 2.94 1.08
CA LYS A 164 -0.34 4.19 0.57
C LYS A 164 -0.45 5.27 1.64
N ILE A 165 0.59 6.04 1.81
CA ILE A 165 0.58 7.26 2.62
C ILE A 165 0.88 8.42 1.69
N ASN A 166 -0.05 9.38 1.63
CA ASN A 166 0.10 10.55 0.78
C ASN A 166 0.35 10.18 -0.70
N GLY A 167 -0.37 9.17 -1.19
CA GLY A 167 -0.25 8.66 -2.55
C GLY A 167 0.99 7.79 -2.82
N LYS A 168 1.92 7.64 -1.86
CA LYS A 168 3.11 6.79 -1.98
C LYS A 168 2.89 5.44 -1.31
N GLU A 169 3.25 4.36 -1.99
CA GLU A 169 3.16 3.02 -1.44
C GLU A 169 4.19 2.81 -0.33
N VAL A 170 3.72 2.33 0.83
CA VAL A 170 4.58 1.94 1.96
C VAL A 170 5.28 0.64 1.64
N LYS A 171 6.59 0.68 1.56
CA LYS A 171 7.44 -0.48 1.24
C LYS A 171 8.00 -1.19 2.46
N LYS A 172 7.95 -0.54 3.63
CA LYS A 172 8.63 -1.02 4.83
C LYS A 172 7.89 -0.63 6.10
N ILE A 173 7.79 -1.56 7.03
CA ILE A 173 7.26 -1.35 8.38
C ILE A 173 8.39 -1.46 9.38
N LEU A 174 8.45 -0.49 10.30
CA LEU A 174 9.37 -0.50 11.42
C LEU A 174 8.59 -0.50 12.74
N VAL A 175 9.23 -1.02 13.79
CA VAL A 175 8.80 -0.88 15.19
C VAL A 175 9.95 -0.29 15.98
N ASP A 176 9.79 0.94 16.48
CA ASP A 176 10.87 1.76 17.09
C ASP A 176 12.14 1.81 16.23
N GLY A 177 11.99 2.08 14.94
CA GLY A 177 13.09 2.19 13.99
C GLY A 177 13.72 0.85 13.57
N LYS A 178 13.25 -0.29 14.08
CA LYS A 178 13.73 -1.64 13.69
C LYS A 178 12.79 -2.29 12.70
N GLU A 179 13.33 -2.83 11.63
CA GLU A 179 12.54 -3.45 10.57
C GLU A 179 11.70 -4.62 11.09
N PHE A 180 10.42 -4.60 10.72
CA PHE A 180 9.44 -5.56 11.19
C PHE A 180 8.81 -6.27 9.99
N MET A 181 8.92 -7.59 9.92
CA MET A 181 8.43 -8.42 8.82
C MET A 181 8.97 -7.93 7.46
N THR A 182 10.27 -8.04 7.28
CA THR A 182 11.00 -7.57 6.09
C THR A 182 10.30 -7.94 4.78
N GLY A 183 9.94 -6.91 4.00
CA GLY A 183 9.30 -7.05 2.69
C GLY A 183 7.82 -7.44 2.72
N ASP A 184 7.18 -7.52 3.90
CA ASP A 184 5.75 -7.79 4.00
C ASP A 184 5.01 -6.82 4.93
N THR A 185 4.63 -5.71 4.35
CA THR A 185 3.88 -4.67 5.05
C THR A 185 2.48 -5.11 5.44
N LYS A 186 1.86 -5.98 4.65
CA LYS A 186 0.50 -6.48 4.87
C LYS A 186 0.43 -7.32 6.15
N THR A 187 1.31 -8.31 6.26
CA THR A 187 1.39 -9.16 7.45
C THR A 187 1.78 -8.37 8.69
N ALA A 188 2.70 -7.40 8.56
CA ALA A 188 3.10 -6.55 9.68
C ALA A 188 1.91 -5.78 10.27
N LEU A 189 1.07 -5.17 9.42
CA LEU A 189 -0.11 -4.41 9.88
C LEU A 189 -1.16 -5.28 10.56
N LYS A 190 -1.36 -6.49 10.09
CA LYS A 190 -2.41 -7.40 10.57
C LYS A 190 -2.06 -8.10 11.87
N ASN A 191 -0.80 -8.05 12.30
CA ASN A 191 -0.34 -8.78 13.47
C ASN A 191 0.13 -7.89 14.63
N LEU A 192 0.31 -6.59 14.44
CA LEU A 192 0.72 -5.68 15.49
C LEU A 192 -0.52 -5.07 16.20
N PRO A 193 -0.72 -5.24 17.51
CA PRO A 193 -1.89 -4.69 18.22
C PRO A 193 -1.76 -3.19 18.42
N THR A 194 -2.86 -2.46 18.27
CA THR A 194 -2.88 -1.00 18.49
C THR A 194 -2.59 -0.61 19.93
N SER A 195 -2.89 -1.48 20.89
CA SER A 195 -2.76 -1.21 22.32
C SER A 195 -1.35 -0.86 22.80
N ILE A 196 -0.31 -1.34 22.09
CA ILE A 196 1.09 -1.07 22.46
C ILE A 196 1.68 0.16 21.77
N ILE A 197 0.99 0.73 20.78
CA ILE A 197 1.50 1.82 19.96
C ILE A 197 1.25 3.17 20.65
N GLU A 198 2.27 4.01 20.73
CA GLU A 198 2.21 5.39 21.20
C GLU A 198 2.08 6.36 20.03
N LYS A 199 2.90 6.17 19.00
CA LYS A 199 2.95 7.05 17.82
C LYS A 199 3.30 6.27 16.56
N ILE A 200 2.90 6.84 15.42
CA ILE A 200 3.27 6.32 14.09
C ILE A 200 4.02 7.42 13.36
N LYS A 201 5.16 7.09 12.80
CA LYS A 201 5.92 8.00 11.95
C LYS A 201 5.82 7.52 10.52
N ALA A 202 5.48 8.43 9.60
CA ALA A 202 5.50 8.17 8.17
C ALA A 202 6.52 9.09 7.51
N TYR A 203 7.48 8.52 6.81
CA TYR A 203 8.57 9.25 6.17
C TYR A 203 9.16 8.46 5.01
N ASP A 204 9.88 9.18 4.14
CA ASP A 204 10.66 8.55 3.09
C ASP A 204 12.06 8.21 3.63
N GLU A 205 12.30 6.91 3.81
CA GLU A 205 13.60 6.40 4.21
C GLU A 205 14.53 6.35 3.01
N LYS A 206 15.71 6.92 3.12
CA LYS A 206 16.75 6.84 2.09
C LYS A 206 17.19 5.40 1.87
N SER A 207 17.61 5.06 0.67
CA SER A 207 18.24 3.76 0.39
C SER A 207 19.43 3.49 1.31
N ASP A 208 19.79 2.22 1.49
CA ASP A 208 20.96 1.88 2.30
C ASP A 208 22.25 2.51 1.73
N LEU A 209 22.36 2.63 0.40
CA LEU A 209 23.46 3.30 -0.25
C LEU A 209 23.47 4.81 0.07
N SER A 210 22.33 5.45 -0.05
CA SER A 210 22.16 6.88 0.21
C SER A 210 22.39 7.25 1.69
N LYS A 211 22.01 6.38 2.64
CA LYS A 211 22.27 6.59 4.08
C LYS A 211 23.77 6.64 4.38
N VAL A 212 24.52 5.76 3.77
CA VAL A 212 25.95 5.60 4.03
C VAL A 212 26.78 6.62 3.27
N THR A 213 26.48 6.82 1.98
CA THR A 213 27.19 7.80 1.15
C THR A 213 26.80 9.24 1.47
N GLY A 214 25.62 9.43 2.08
CA GLY A 214 25.03 10.74 2.25
C GLY A 214 24.48 11.34 0.94
N ILE A 215 24.50 10.59 -0.17
CA ILE A 215 24.09 11.03 -1.50
C ILE A 215 22.75 10.41 -1.80
N ASP A 216 21.78 11.23 -2.14
CA ASP A 216 20.44 10.82 -2.52
C ASP A 216 20.49 10.18 -3.92
N ASP A 217 20.18 8.88 -4.00
CA ASP A 217 20.14 8.12 -5.25
C ASP A 217 18.72 8.09 -5.87
N GLY A 218 17.78 8.79 -5.25
CA GLY A 218 16.37 8.82 -5.68
C GLY A 218 15.59 7.54 -5.38
N GLU A 219 16.20 6.54 -4.74
CA GLU A 219 15.57 5.27 -4.35
C GLU A 219 15.08 5.33 -2.89
N GLU A 220 14.32 6.35 -2.55
CA GLU A 220 13.68 6.46 -1.25
C GLU A 220 12.49 5.50 -1.16
N GLN A 221 12.30 4.89 0.02
CA GLN A 221 11.17 4.02 0.31
C GLN A 221 10.28 4.66 1.37
N THR A 222 8.99 4.74 1.12
CA THR A 222 8.04 5.22 2.14
C THR A 222 7.91 4.18 3.25
N VAL A 223 8.09 4.62 4.49
CA VAL A 223 8.16 3.78 5.69
C VAL A 223 7.11 4.22 6.69
N LEU A 224 6.48 3.25 7.37
CA LEU A 224 5.72 3.44 8.60
C LEU A 224 6.51 2.87 9.78
N ASP A 225 6.87 3.73 10.74
CA ASP A 225 7.56 3.34 11.99
C ASP A 225 6.60 3.48 13.18
N PHE A 226 6.26 2.36 13.80
CA PHE A 226 5.38 2.27 14.95
C PHE A 226 6.20 2.39 16.24
N GLY A 227 6.16 3.56 16.88
CA GLY A 227 6.76 3.76 18.18
C GLY A 227 5.92 3.12 19.29
N VAL A 228 6.53 2.23 20.08
CA VAL A 228 5.84 1.62 21.23
C VAL A 228 5.83 2.54 22.45
N LYS A 229 4.85 2.35 23.35
CA LYS A 229 4.70 3.13 24.58
C LYS A 229 5.93 3.04 25.47
N LYS A 230 6.27 4.14 26.13
CA LYS A 230 7.40 4.20 27.07
C LYS A 230 7.31 3.10 28.13
N GLY A 231 8.44 2.46 28.44
CA GLY A 231 8.52 1.36 29.38
C GLY A 231 8.15 -0.02 28.81
N MET A 232 7.70 -0.08 27.57
CA MET A 232 7.41 -1.33 26.85
C MET A 232 8.58 -1.83 26.00
N ASN A 233 9.79 -1.36 26.27
CA ASN A 233 11.05 -1.80 25.63
C ASN A 233 11.73 -2.98 26.36
N LYS A 234 11.26 -3.35 27.58
CA LYS A 234 11.72 -4.50 28.36
C LYS A 234 10.57 -5.29 28.93
N GLY A 235 10.38 -6.52 28.49
CA GLY A 235 9.31 -7.38 28.99
C GLY A 235 8.78 -8.38 27.97
N LEU A 236 7.70 -9.02 28.36
CA LEU A 236 6.94 -9.95 27.54
C LEU A 236 5.61 -9.32 27.18
N ILE A 237 5.25 -9.36 25.89
CA ILE A 237 3.91 -9.05 25.41
C ILE A 237 3.29 -10.30 24.78
N SER A 238 2.01 -10.51 24.99
CA SER A 238 1.24 -11.53 24.29
C SER A 238 -0.16 -11.02 24.03
N ASN A 239 -0.66 -11.30 22.84
CA ASN A 239 -2.04 -11.04 22.45
C ASN A 239 -2.56 -12.26 21.72
N ILE A 240 -3.61 -12.87 22.26
CA ILE A 240 -4.29 -14.04 21.69
C ILE A 240 -5.73 -13.63 21.46
N ASP A 241 -6.21 -13.75 20.23
CA ASP A 241 -7.59 -13.51 19.81
C ASP A 241 -8.13 -14.79 19.17
N LEU A 242 -9.19 -15.35 19.74
CA LEU A 242 -9.86 -16.54 19.26
C LEU A 242 -11.29 -16.16 18.91
N GLY A 243 -11.60 -16.13 17.63
CA GLY A 243 -12.90 -15.79 17.09
C GLY A 243 -13.56 -17.00 16.41
N VAL A 244 -14.80 -17.28 16.76
CA VAL A 244 -15.65 -18.27 16.10
C VAL A 244 -16.99 -17.63 15.73
N GLY A 245 -17.51 -18.00 14.58
CA GLY A 245 -18.72 -17.40 14.05
C GLY A 245 -19.66 -18.40 13.40
N ASN A 246 -20.84 -17.91 13.04
CA ASN A 246 -21.78 -18.66 12.21
C ASN A 246 -21.18 -18.87 10.80
N LYS A 247 -21.82 -19.71 9.98
CA LYS A 247 -21.35 -20.06 8.62
C LYS A 247 -19.92 -20.61 8.60
N SER A 248 -19.51 -21.33 9.66
CA SER A 248 -18.17 -21.90 9.81
C SER A 248 -17.05 -20.85 9.73
N ARG A 249 -17.32 -19.60 10.11
CA ARG A 249 -16.30 -18.56 10.14
C ARG A 249 -15.41 -18.68 11.38
N TYR A 250 -14.12 -18.50 11.18
CA TYR A 250 -13.12 -18.43 12.25
C TYR A 250 -12.10 -17.34 11.97
N ASN A 251 -11.58 -16.75 13.03
CA ASN A 251 -10.50 -15.78 13.00
C ASN A 251 -9.66 -15.94 14.26
N MET A 252 -8.48 -16.52 14.13
CA MET A 252 -7.58 -16.82 15.24
C MET A 252 -6.27 -16.07 15.01
N ARG A 253 -5.83 -15.29 16.00
CA ARG A 253 -4.57 -14.55 15.96
C ARG A 253 -3.82 -14.75 17.26
N GLY A 254 -2.52 -14.96 17.14
CA GLY A 254 -1.62 -15.04 18.28
C GLY A 254 -0.36 -14.23 18.01
N MET A 255 0.06 -13.46 18.99
CA MET A 255 1.35 -12.76 18.96
C MET A 255 2.00 -12.92 20.33
N GLY A 256 3.28 -13.29 20.34
CA GLY A 256 4.15 -13.25 21.51
C GLY A 256 5.41 -12.44 21.19
N GLY A 257 5.84 -11.58 22.09
CA GLY A 257 7.06 -10.78 21.91
C GLY A 257 7.86 -10.67 23.20
N TYR A 258 9.16 -10.89 23.11
CA TYR A 258 10.11 -10.65 24.17
C TYR A 258 11.01 -9.47 23.78
N PHE A 259 11.04 -8.46 24.61
CA PHE A 259 11.84 -7.25 24.43
C PHE A 259 12.85 -7.11 25.56
N ASN A 260 14.09 -6.84 25.21
CA ASN A 260 15.15 -6.55 26.17
C ASN A 260 16.16 -5.62 25.48
N ASP A 261 16.01 -4.30 25.59
CA ASP A 261 16.83 -3.24 24.99
C ASP A 261 17.43 -3.59 23.61
N ASN A 262 18.46 -4.41 23.60
CA ASN A 262 19.20 -4.80 22.41
C ASN A 262 18.57 -5.96 21.65
N ASN A 263 17.76 -6.79 22.33
CA ASN A 263 17.16 -7.99 21.77
C ASN A 263 15.65 -7.85 21.66
N ARG A 264 15.11 -8.21 20.51
CA ARG A 264 13.66 -8.34 20.29
C ARG A 264 13.40 -9.64 19.56
N PHE A 265 12.59 -10.48 20.16
CA PHE A 265 12.06 -11.68 19.53
C PHE A 265 10.54 -11.58 19.48
N MET A 266 9.96 -11.88 18.35
CA MET A 266 8.51 -11.88 18.14
C MET A 266 8.08 -13.11 17.37
N LEU A 267 6.98 -13.71 17.80
CA LEU A 267 6.34 -14.85 17.18
C LEU A 267 4.90 -14.48 16.84
N PHE A 268 4.40 -14.88 15.68
CA PHE A 268 3.04 -14.61 15.24
C PHE A 268 2.42 -15.87 14.64
N ALA A 269 1.14 -16.01 14.86
CA ALA A 269 0.31 -17.00 14.18
C ALA A 269 -1.04 -16.36 13.82
N ASN A 270 -1.54 -16.67 12.65
CA ASN A 270 -2.85 -16.24 12.19
C ASN A 270 -3.51 -17.37 11.40
N ALA A 271 -4.78 -17.60 11.62
CA ALA A 271 -5.60 -18.47 10.80
C ALA A 271 -7.01 -17.89 10.71
N ASN A 272 -7.51 -17.64 9.51
CA ASN A 272 -8.86 -17.12 9.31
C ASN A 272 -9.44 -17.54 7.96
N ASN A 273 -10.76 -17.54 7.86
CA ASN A 273 -11.53 -17.69 6.62
C ASN A 273 -12.52 -16.52 6.42
N THR A 274 -12.20 -15.37 6.97
CA THR A 274 -12.98 -14.12 6.85
C THR A 274 -12.37 -13.16 5.83
N SER A 275 -11.47 -13.64 4.96
CA SER A 275 -10.61 -12.83 4.08
C SER A 275 -9.82 -11.77 4.86
N ASP A 276 -9.55 -12.07 6.13
CA ASP A 276 -8.83 -11.22 7.09
C ASP A 276 -9.37 -9.78 7.16
N ARG A 277 -10.69 -9.66 7.02
CA ARG A 277 -11.38 -8.38 7.17
C ARG A 277 -11.44 -8.04 8.66
N GLY A 278 -10.60 -7.08 9.06
CA GLY A 278 -10.73 -6.46 10.37
C GLY A 278 -12.07 -5.73 10.48
N PHE A 279 -12.60 -5.57 11.70
CA PHE A 279 -13.70 -4.66 11.94
C PHE A 279 -13.22 -3.23 11.67
N GLY A 280 -13.54 -2.73 10.50
CA GLY A 280 -13.19 -1.37 10.10
C GLY A 280 -14.29 -0.40 10.47
N GLY A 281 -14.08 0.43 11.48
CA GLY A 281 -14.81 1.67 11.64
C GLY A 281 -14.39 2.67 10.55
N GLY A 282 -14.42 2.25 9.30
CA GLY A 282 -14.19 3.11 8.15
C GLY A 282 -15.51 3.78 7.80
N GLY A 283 -15.48 5.09 7.60
CA GLY A 283 -16.64 5.79 7.08
C GLY A 283 -17.00 5.34 5.66
N PRO A 284 -18.17 5.76 5.17
CA PRO A 284 -18.65 5.49 3.83
C PRO A 284 -17.59 5.85 2.78
N GLY A 285 -17.38 4.96 1.84
CA GLY A 285 -16.38 5.15 0.77
C GLY A 285 -15.02 4.52 1.01
N ARG A 286 -14.76 4.05 2.22
CA ARG A 286 -13.85 2.91 2.42
C ARG A 286 -14.76 1.70 2.59
N GLY A 287 -15.23 1.17 1.48
CA GLY A 287 -15.95 -0.08 1.48
C GLY A 287 -15.16 -1.06 2.33
N PHE A 288 -15.84 -1.87 3.08
CA PHE A 288 -15.24 -3.08 3.64
C PHE A 288 -14.83 -3.95 2.45
N GLY A 289 -13.94 -3.39 1.60
CA GLY A 289 -13.35 -4.03 0.48
C GLY A 289 -12.55 -5.18 1.03
N GLY A 290 -13.12 -6.34 1.05
CA GLY A 290 -12.39 -7.56 1.26
C GLY A 290 -11.60 -7.87 0.01
N ALA A 291 -10.59 -8.68 0.17
CA ALA A 291 -9.98 -9.33 -0.97
C ALA A 291 -11.10 -9.93 -1.84
N ASN A 292 -10.98 -9.74 -3.15
CA ASN A 292 -11.89 -10.34 -4.10
C ASN A 292 -11.98 -11.85 -3.83
N GLY A 293 -13.16 -12.39 -3.77
CA GLY A 293 -13.38 -13.79 -3.53
C GLY A 293 -13.43 -14.21 -2.06
N LEU A 294 -13.63 -15.51 -1.87
CA LEU A 294 -13.57 -16.16 -0.57
C LEU A 294 -12.14 -16.66 -0.34
N ASN A 295 -11.47 -16.12 0.66
CA ASN A 295 -10.10 -16.50 0.96
C ASN A 295 -9.96 -16.97 2.40
N ALA A 296 -9.31 -18.10 2.58
CA ALA A 296 -8.81 -18.57 3.86
C ALA A 296 -7.29 -18.45 3.89
N SER A 297 -6.74 -18.04 5.04
CA SER A 297 -5.29 -17.88 5.20
C SER A 297 -4.82 -18.41 6.54
N LYS A 298 -3.60 -18.99 6.52
CA LYS A 298 -2.87 -19.41 7.70
C LYS A 298 -1.45 -18.88 7.59
N MET A 299 -0.89 -18.41 8.68
CA MET A 299 0.46 -17.88 8.73
C MET A 299 1.10 -18.18 10.07
N ILE A 300 2.38 -18.53 10.04
CA ILE A 300 3.27 -18.56 11.21
C ILE A 300 4.52 -17.80 10.83
N GLY A 301 4.98 -16.92 11.70
CA GLY A 301 6.19 -16.16 11.48
C GLY A 301 6.95 -15.83 12.75
N ALA A 302 8.25 -15.69 12.61
CA ALA A 302 9.15 -15.27 13.67
C ALA A 302 10.03 -14.12 13.17
N ASN A 303 10.32 -13.19 14.05
CA ASN A 303 11.24 -12.08 13.79
C ASN A 303 12.19 -11.92 14.97
N TYR A 304 13.48 -11.77 14.69
CA TYR A 304 14.49 -11.50 15.70
C TYR A 304 15.34 -10.31 15.28
N ASN A 305 15.53 -9.37 16.21
CA ASN A 305 16.36 -8.20 16.04
C ASN A 305 17.35 -8.10 17.20
N TYR A 306 18.62 -7.91 16.85
CA TYR A 306 19.70 -7.61 17.79
C TYR A 306 20.41 -6.35 17.34
N GLU A 307 20.63 -5.42 18.26
CA GLU A 307 21.33 -4.17 17.97
C GLU A 307 22.32 -3.85 19.08
N LEU A 308 23.59 -3.78 18.72
CA LEU A 308 24.64 -3.18 19.53
C LEU A 308 24.91 -1.79 18.96
N LYS A 309 24.51 -0.76 19.69
CA LYS A 309 24.52 0.63 19.24
C LYS A 309 25.85 0.98 18.57
N ASP A 310 25.77 1.59 17.38
CA ASP A 310 26.86 2.08 16.56
C ASP A 310 27.94 1.04 16.15
N LYS A 311 27.68 -0.27 16.36
CA LYS A 311 28.62 -1.34 16.02
C LYS A 311 28.04 -2.44 15.16
N PHE A 312 26.87 -2.95 15.54
CA PHE A 312 26.35 -4.16 14.91
C PHE A 312 24.84 -4.22 14.98
N LYS A 313 24.19 -4.54 13.85
CA LYS A 313 22.74 -4.79 13.78
C LYS A 313 22.50 -6.10 13.05
N PHE A 314 21.70 -6.94 13.63
CA PHE A 314 21.25 -8.20 13.05
C PHE A 314 19.73 -8.26 13.11
N ASN A 315 19.11 -8.40 11.95
CA ASN A 315 17.66 -8.58 11.83
C ASN A 315 17.41 -9.83 11.00
N THR A 316 16.52 -10.70 11.45
CA THR A 316 16.10 -11.86 10.68
C THR A 316 14.61 -12.08 10.83
N SER A 317 13.99 -12.58 9.77
CA SER A 317 12.59 -13.03 9.78
C SER A 317 12.44 -14.31 9.00
N LEU A 318 11.58 -15.19 9.51
CA LEU A 318 11.16 -16.42 8.84
C LEU A 318 9.62 -16.46 8.89
N ARG A 319 9.00 -16.79 7.77
CA ARG A 319 7.54 -16.84 7.67
C ARG A 319 7.09 -17.94 6.72
N TRP A 320 6.11 -18.69 7.18
CA TRP A 320 5.29 -19.57 6.37
C TRP A 320 3.91 -18.98 6.19
N ASN A 321 3.39 -19.02 4.96
CA ASN A 321 2.01 -18.67 4.63
C ASN A 321 1.37 -19.81 3.84
N HIS A 322 0.11 -20.00 4.12
CA HIS A 322 -0.78 -20.87 3.36
C HIS A 322 -2.05 -20.08 3.06
N SER A 323 -2.55 -20.16 1.83
CA SER A 323 -3.83 -19.56 1.46
C SER A 323 -4.59 -20.45 0.51
N ASP A 324 -5.88 -20.57 0.76
CA ASP A 324 -6.88 -21.16 -0.13
C ASP A 324 -7.79 -20.03 -0.62
N GLY A 325 -8.03 -19.97 -1.93
CA GLY A 325 -8.89 -18.98 -2.56
C GLY A 325 -9.96 -19.65 -3.38
N ASP A 326 -11.20 -19.14 -3.28
CA ASP A 326 -12.33 -19.44 -4.14
C ASP A 326 -12.88 -18.12 -4.67
N ILE A 327 -12.54 -17.80 -5.92
CA ILE A 327 -12.86 -16.53 -6.54
C ILE A 327 -13.79 -16.77 -7.72
N TRP A 328 -15.03 -16.35 -7.55
CA TRP A 328 -15.98 -16.21 -8.62
C TRP A 328 -15.95 -14.76 -9.13
N SER A 329 -15.95 -14.57 -10.44
CA SER A 329 -16.04 -13.26 -11.04
C SER A 329 -16.91 -13.26 -12.28
N ARG A 330 -17.77 -12.24 -12.39
CA ARG A 330 -18.57 -11.92 -13.55
C ARG A 330 -18.00 -10.65 -14.18
N ARG A 331 -17.72 -10.69 -15.46
CA ARG A 331 -17.13 -9.58 -16.20
C ARG A 331 -17.98 -9.21 -17.39
N SER A 332 -18.22 -7.91 -17.56
CA SER A 332 -18.79 -7.31 -18.75
C SER A 332 -17.78 -6.36 -19.38
N SER A 333 -17.48 -6.51 -20.64
CA SER A 333 -16.50 -5.68 -21.36
C SER A 333 -17.09 -5.14 -22.64
N GLU A 334 -16.77 -3.88 -22.93
CA GLU A 334 -17.00 -3.22 -24.19
C GLU A 334 -15.65 -2.87 -24.81
N ASN A 335 -15.40 -3.34 -26.01
CA ASN A 335 -14.27 -2.92 -26.82
C ASN A 335 -14.69 -1.72 -27.64
N PHE A 336 -13.91 -0.64 -27.59
CA PHE A 336 -14.20 0.61 -28.30
C PHE A 336 -13.89 0.45 -29.79
N MET A 337 -14.70 -0.39 -30.47
CA MET A 337 -14.52 -0.72 -31.87
C MET A 337 -15.86 -0.90 -32.52
N GLY A 338 -16.03 -0.26 -33.66
CA GLY A 338 -17.28 -0.16 -34.40
C GLY A 338 -17.74 -1.40 -35.14
N SER A 339 -17.25 -2.60 -34.87
CA SER A 339 -17.53 -3.80 -35.62
C SER A 339 -17.99 -4.95 -34.71
N SER A 340 -18.30 -6.07 -35.32
CA SER A 340 -18.65 -7.30 -34.64
C SER A 340 -17.64 -7.66 -33.54
N SER A 341 -18.11 -8.12 -32.39
CA SER A 341 -17.37 -8.39 -31.14
C SER A 341 -17.05 -7.16 -30.27
N SER A 342 -17.85 -6.15 -30.35
CA SER A 342 -17.70 -4.96 -29.49
C SER A 342 -17.96 -5.25 -28.01
N PHE A 343 -18.71 -6.29 -27.70
CA PHE A 343 -19.13 -6.65 -26.35
C PHE A 343 -18.71 -8.05 -25.99
N SER A 344 -18.40 -8.29 -24.75
CA SER A 344 -18.14 -9.65 -24.24
C SER A 344 -18.49 -9.78 -22.78
N ASN A 345 -19.04 -10.92 -22.41
CA ASN A 345 -19.26 -11.32 -21.04
C ASN A 345 -18.44 -12.55 -20.69
N SER A 346 -18.02 -12.65 -19.44
CA SER A 346 -17.40 -13.86 -18.93
C SER A 346 -17.78 -14.13 -17.48
N LEU A 347 -17.93 -15.38 -17.17
CA LEU A 347 -18.10 -15.92 -15.82
C LEU A 347 -16.91 -16.84 -15.53
N THR A 348 -16.18 -16.58 -14.46
CA THR A 348 -14.97 -17.32 -14.13
C THR A 348 -15.00 -17.76 -12.69
N GLN A 349 -14.69 -19.03 -12.42
CA GLN A 349 -14.46 -19.60 -11.11
C GLN A 349 -13.00 -20.03 -11.00
N ASN A 350 -12.29 -19.57 -9.99
CA ASN A 350 -10.90 -19.93 -9.73
C ASN A 350 -10.76 -20.45 -8.31
N PHE A 351 -10.24 -21.66 -8.19
CA PHE A 351 -9.76 -22.20 -6.91
C PHE A 351 -8.23 -22.14 -6.90
N SER A 352 -7.65 -21.69 -5.81
CA SER A 352 -6.21 -21.62 -5.68
C SER A 352 -5.75 -22.06 -4.30
N ARG A 353 -4.57 -22.69 -4.25
CA ARG A 353 -3.87 -23.03 -3.01
C ARG A 353 -2.42 -22.63 -3.14
N ASN A 354 -1.97 -21.79 -2.22
CA ASN A 354 -0.61 -21.28 -2.23
C ASN A 354 0.05 -21.60 -0.90
N ASN A 355 1.29 -22.09 -0.98
CA ASN A 355 2.18 -22.26 0.17
C ASN A 355 3.45 -21.44 -0.09
N SER A 356 3.95 -20.74 0.90
CA SER A 356 5.22 -20.05 0.76
C SER A 356 6.00 -19.98 2.06
N TRP A 357 7.32 -20.15 1.93
CA TRP A 357 8.30 -19.87 2.96
C TRP A 357 9.14 -18.67 2.54
N ASN A 358 9.33 -17.73 3.44
CA ASN A 358 10.12 -16.53 3.20
C ASN A 358 11.08 -16.33 4.37
N GLY A 359 12.37 -16.26 4.06
CA GLY A 359 13.43 -15.99 5.01
C GLY A 359 14.26 -14.79 4.58
N ASN A 360 14.54 -13.87 5.51
CA ASN A 360 15.36 -12.69 5.27
C ASN A 360 16.33 -12.49 6.42
N ILE A 361 17.55 -12.10 6.08
CA ILE A 361 18.57 -11.68 7.04
C ILE A 361 19.09 -10.30 6.62
N ARG A 362 19.30 -9.42 7.58
CA ARG A 362 20.04 -8.18 7.43
C ARG A 362 21.09 -8.09 8.52
N LEU A 363 22.32 -8.05 8.11
CA LEU A 363 23.48 -7.87 8.97
C LEU A 363 24.15 -6.56 8.59
N GLU A 364 24.28 -5.65 9.54
CA GLU A 364 25.00 -4.39 9.37
C GLU A 364 26.09 -4.32 10.42
N TRP A 365 27.34 -4.22 9.98
CA TRP A 365 28.51 -4.18 10.84
C TRP A 365 29.30 -2.90 10.59
N MET A 366 29.57 -2.18 11.66
CA MET A 366 30.35 -0.94 11.68
C MET A 366 31.59 -1.16 12.54
N PRO A 367 32.67 -1.74 11.96
CA PRO A 367 33.89 -2.03 12.71
C PRO A 367 34.56 -0.77 13.26
N ASP A 368 34.41 0.34 12.56
CA ASP A 368 34.84 1.68 12.94
C ASP A 368 33.86 2.75 12.45
N SER A 369 34.05 4.01 12.85
CA SER A 369 33.20 5.13 12.46
C SER A 369 33.26 5.49 10.96
N MET A 370 34.19 4.91 10.20
CA MET A 370 34.45 5.19 8.79
C MET A 370 33.97 4.07 7.87
N THR A 371 33.73 2.87 8.41
CA THR A 371 33.40 1.68 7.63
C THR A 371 32.01 1.16 7.97
N ASN A 372 31.21 0.87 6.95
CA ASN A 372 29.91 0.19 7.09
C ASN A 372 29.88 -1.00 6.13
N ILE A 373 29.56 -2.17 6.66
CA ILE A 373 29.39 -3.41 5.91
C ILE A 373 27.96 -3.87 6.10
N LEU A 374 27.24 -4.02 5.00
CA LEU A 374 25.84 -4.45 4.97
C LEU A 374 25.69 -5.71 4.14
N PHE A 375 25.17 -6.80 4.75
CA PHE A 375 24.87 -8.06 4.07
C PHE A 375 23.38 -8.39 4.22
N ARG A 376 22.70 -8.68 3.09
CA ARG A 376 21.24 -8.91 3.04
C ARG A 376 20.92 -10.12 2.15
N PRO A 377 21.02 -11.36 2.65
CA PRO A 377 20.48 -12.51 1.95
C PRO A 377 18.98 -12.65 2.19
N SER A 378 18.27 -13.17 1.20
CA SER A 378 16.88 -13.59 1.29
C SER A 378 16.62 -14.85 0.49
N ILE A 379 15.75 -15.70 1.01
CA ILE A 379 15.28 -16.91 0.34
C ILE A 379 13.76 -16.93 0.37
N SER A 380 13.15 -17.31 -0.74
CA SER A 380 11.74 -17.64 -0.79
C SER A 380 11.52 -18.91 -1.59
N TRP A 381 10.67 -19.76 -1.07
CA TRP A 381 10.16 -20.95 -1.74
C TRP A 381 8.65 -20.90 -1.73
N SER A 382 8.00 -21.17 -2.86
CA SER A 382 6.55 -21.14 -2.94
C SER A 382 6.02 -22.16 -3.94
N THR A 383 4.92 -22.82 -3.55
CA THR A 383 4.14 -23.66 -4.45
C THR A 383 2.74 -23.05 -4.64
N SER A 384 2.21 -23.15 -5.83
CA SER A 384 0.85 -22.71 -6.17
C SER A 384 0.16 -23.78 -6.98
N ASP A 385 -1.02 -24.19 -6.53
CA ASP A 385 -1.97 -25.04 -7.24
C ASP A 385 -3.17 -24.19 -7.66
N GLY A 386 -3.71 -24.40 -8.87
CA GLY A 386 -4.89 -23.71 -9.35
C GLY A 386 -5.82 -24.63 -10.12
N LEU A 387 -7.13 -24.37 -10.00
CA LEU A 387 -8.19 -24.88 -10.85
C LEU A 387 -9.00 -23.70 -11.35
N SER A 388 -9.21 -23.59 -12.63
CA SER A 388 -10.01 -22.53 -13.24
C SER A 388 -11.06 -23.08 -14.17
N GLY A 389 -12.26 -22.52 -14.11
CA GLY A 389 -13.31 -22.71 -15.09
C GLY A 389 -13.82 -21.35 -15.56
N SER A 390 -13.98 -21.16 -16.86
CA SER A 390 -14.46 -19.91 -17.43
C SER A 390 -15.42 -20.19 -18.59
N GLN A 391 -16.57 -19.54 -18.55
CA GLN A 391 -17.50 -19.42 -19.65
C GLN A 391 -17.48 -18.00 -20.16
N SER A 392 -17.35 -17.77 -21.45
CA SER A 392 -17.36 -16.45 -22.06
C SER A 392 -18.10 -16.45 -23.38
N ALA A 393 -18.62 -15.28 -23.75
CA ALA A 393 -19.23 -15.05 -25.05
C ALA A 393 -18.93 -13.64 -25.55
N SER A 394 -18.85 -13.50 -26.88
CA SER A 394 -18.67 -12.21 -27.54
C SER A 394 -19.88 -11.91 -28.44
N TYR A 395 -20.23 -10.62 -28.49
CA TYR A 395 -21.42 -10.13 -29.17
C TYR A 395 -21.08 -8.95 -30.07
N ASN A 396 -21.83 -8.83 -31.18
CA ASN A 396 -21.70 -7.70 -32.10
C ASN A 396 -22.59 -6.51 -31.73
N LYS A 397 -23.49 -6.68 -30.75
CA LYS A 397 -24.37 -5.65 -30.17
C LYS A 397 -24.35 -5.77 -28.66
N ASP A 398 -24.71 -4.71 -27.96
CA ASP A 398 -24.85 -4.75 -26.50
C ASP A 398 -25.92 -5.79 -26.11
N PRO A 399 -25.53 -6.91 -25.44
CA PRO A 399 -26.43 -7.98 -25.09
C PRO A 399 -27.59 -7.53 -24.19
N TYR A 400 -27.37 -6.54 -23.36
CA TYR A 400 -28.36 -6.03 -22.40
C TYR A 400 -29.46 -5.16 -23.06
N THR A 401 -29.29 -4.83 -24.34
CA THR A 401 -30.36 -4.17 -25.15
C THR A 401 -31.28 -5.18 -25.85
N ILE A 402 -30.86 -6.45 -25.89
CA ILE A 402 -31.55 -7.51 -26.62
C ILE A 402 -32.27 -8.47 -25.68
N THR A 403 -31.57 -8.90 -24.62
CA THR A 403 -32.12 -9.83 -23.63
C THR A 403 -32.13 -9.23 -22.22
N THR A 404 -33.17 -9.59 -21.44
CA THR A 404 -33.21 -9.31 -20.01
C THR A 404 -32.67 -10.47 -19.16
N LYS A 405 -32.33 -11.59 -19.81
CA LYS A 405 -31.72 -12.77 -19.19
C LYS A 405 -30.21 -12.56 -19.03
N ASP A 406 -29.59 -13.41 -18.23
CA ASP A 406 -28.12 -13.45 -18.22
C ASP A 406 -27.58 -13.80 -19.61
N PRO A 407 -26.76 -12.96 -20.24
CA PRO A 407 -26.22 -13.21 -21.57
C PRO A 407 -25.38 -14.49 -21.70
N LEU A 408 -24.94 -15.07 -20.58
CA LEU A 408 -24.21 -16.35 -20.54
C LEU A 408 -25.10 -17.55 -20.20
N SER A 409 -26.36 -17.36 -19.83
CA SER A 409 -27.30 -18.44 -19.61
C SER A 409 -27.70 -19.10 -20.95
N GLU A 410 -28.16 -20.36 -20.91
CA GLU A 410 -28.65 -21.07 -22.12
C GLU A 410 -29.76 -20.28 -22.79
N GLU A 411 -30.74 -19.78 -22.03
CA GLU A 411 -31.84 -18.96 -22.54
C GLU A 411 -31.33 -17.63 -23.14
N GLY A 412 -30.39 -16.95 -22.47
CA GLY A 412 -29.81 -15.69 -22.96
C GLY A 412 -29.02 -15.87 -24.24
N ILE A 413 -28.23 -16.95 -24.34
CA ILE A 413 -27.47 -17.30 -25.54
C ILE A 413 -28.43 -17.59 -26.71
N ASP A 414 -29.53 -18.35 -26.47
CA ASP A 414 -30.52 -18.66 -27.47
C ASP A 414 -31.26 -17.42 -27.98
N GLU A 415 -31.64 -16.49 -27.12
CA GLU A 415 -32.24 -15.20 -27.52
C GLU A 415 -31.26 -14.35 -28.36
N LEU A 416 -30.00 -14.27 -27.92
CA LEU A 416 -28.95 -13.50 -28.62
C LEU A 416 -28.56 -14.13 -29.96
N ASP A 417 -28.53 -15.46 -30.07
CA ASP A 417 -28.29 -16.19 -31.31
C ASP A 417 -29.43 -15.96 -32.33
N LYS A 418 -30.68 -16.08 -31.90
CA LYS A 418 -31.87 -15.76 -32.70
C LYS A 418 -31.89 -14.32 -33.22
N ALA A 419 -31.35 -13.37 -32.41
CA ALA A 419 -31.20 -11.98 -32.80
C ALA A 419 -29.99 -11.70 -33.68
N GLY A 420 -29.16 -12.72 -34.00
CA GLY A 420 -27.93 -12.59 -34.78
C GLY A 420 -26.86 -11.73 -34.04
N ALA A 421 -26.89 -11.72 -32.76
CA ALA A 421 -25.97 -10.93 -31.94
C ALA A 421 -24.74 -11.73 -31.49
N MET A 422 -24.80 -13.06 -31.52
CA MET A 422 -23.70 -13.95 -31.12
C MET A 422 -22.58 -13.96 -32.14
N VAL A 423 -21.32 -13.85 -31.64
CA VAL A 423 -20.11 -13.99 -32.46
C VAL A 423 -19.39 -15.29 -32.14
N ASN A 424 -19.05 -15.45 -30.87
CA ASN A 424 -18.48 -16.71 -30.36
C ASN A 424 -18.91 -16.96 -28.90
N SER A 425 -18.80 -18.22 -28.49
CA SER A 425 -18.83 -18.62 -27.11
C SER A 425 -17.69 -19.57 -26.81
N GLN A 426 -17.17 -19.54 -25.59
CA GLN A 426 -16.00 -20.32 -25.21
C GLN A 426 -16.16 -20.85 -23.77
N LEU A 427 -15.86 -22.13 -23.62
CA LEU A 427 -15.75 -22.78 -22.29
C LEU A 427 -14.29 -23.21 -22.12
N THR A 428 -13.65 -22.68 -21.05
CA THR A 428 -12.25 -23.00 -20.74
C THR A 428 -12.15 -23.60 -19.35
N ASN A 429 -11.47 -24.73 -19.22
CA ASN A 429 -11.15 -25.36 -17.94
C ASN A 429 -9.65 -25.61 -17.86
N GLY A 430 -9.06 -25.55 -16.69
CA GLY A 430 -7.65 -25.83 -16.55
C GLY A 430 -7.19 -26.04 -15.10
N ILE A 431 -6.11 -26.80 -14.99
CA ILE A 431 -5.37 -26.96 -13.76
C ILE A 431 -3.95 -26.46 -13.93
N THR A 432 -3.40 -25.87 -12.90
CA THR A 432 -2.04 -25.31 -12.89
C THR A 432 -1.29 -25.72 -11.64
N TYR A 433 0.02 -25.85 -11.77
CA TYR A 433 0.94 -26.01 -10.66
C TYR A 433 2.21 -25.22 -10.95
N SER A 434 2.76 -24.58 -9.94
CA SER A 434 4.11 -24.01 -10.02
C SER A 434 4.87 -24.18 -8.71
N ASP A 435 6.16 -24.41 -8.83
CA ASP A 435 7.15 -24.39 -7.77
C ASP A 435 8.18 -23.30 -8.09
N ASN A 436 8.34 -22.34 -7.19
CA ASN A 436 9.22 -21.20 -7.40
C ASN A 436 10.21 -21.07 -6.24
N ASN A 437 11.49 -21.14 -6.57
CA ASN A 437 12.61 -20.94 -5.67
C ASN A 437 13.34 -19.65 -6.02
N ASN A 438 13.52 -18.76 -5.05
CA ASN A 438 14.19 -17.49 -5.26
C ASN A 438 15.19 -17.21 -4.14
N ILE A 439 16.44 -17.03 -4.52
CA ILE A 439 17.54 -16.68 -3.62
C ILE A 439 18.12 -15.35 -4.09
N ARG A 440 18.30 -14.43 -3.16
CA ARG A 440 18.93 -13.13 -3.41
C ARG A 440 19.96 -12.85 -2.34
N GLY A 441 21.04 -12.18 -2.73
CA GLY A 441 22.06 -11.70 -1.81
C GLY A 441 22.54 -10.33 -2.22
N MET A 442 22.79 -9.48 -1.24
CA MET A 442 23.42 -8.17 -1.45
C MET A 442 24.51 -7.99 -0.38
N LEU A 443 25.71 -7.66 -0.82
CA LEU A 443 26.81 -7.22 0.02
C LEU A 443 27.20 -5.81 -0.37
N GLN A 444 27.25 -4.90 0.59
CA GLN A 444 27.68 -3.52 0.39
C GLN A 444 28.75 -3.17 1.42
N VAL A 445 29.87 -2.66 0.95
CA VAL A 445 30.96 -2.14 1.78
C VAL A 445 31.14 -0.66 1.45
N ASN A 446 30.97 0.19 2.46
CA ASN A 446 31.23 1.62 2.34
C ASN A 446 32.41 2.00 3.22
N ARG A 447 33.30 2.83 2.67
CA ARG A 447 34.44 3.44 3.39
C ARG A 447 34.42 4.96 3.20
N LYS A 448 34.35 5.70 4.30
CA LYS A 448 34.58 7.16 4.31
C LYS A 448 36.08 7.42 4.20
N LEU A 449 36.45 8.32 3.30
CA LEU A 449 37.84 8.71 3.05
C LEU A 449 38.07 10.11 3.63
N GLY A 450 38.00 10.22 4.96
CA GLY A 450 38.12 11.48 5.70
C GLY A 450 36.76 12.07 6.11
N ASN A 451 36.81 13.23 6.79
CA ASN A 451 35.64 13.84 7.44
C ASN A 451 34.86 14.84 6.55
N LYS A 452 35.30 15.07 5.32
CA LYS A 452 34.69 16.06 4.41
C LYS A 452 33.60 15.49 3.49
N GLY A 453 33.18 14.20 3.71
CA GLY A 453 32.12 13.54 2.91
C GLY A 453 32.65 12.75 1.71
N ARG A 454 33.97 12.69 1.48
CA ARG A 454 34.58 11.78 0.50
C ARG A 454 34.35 10.34 0.91
N ASN A 455 33.84 9.50 0.01
CA ASN A 455 33.58 8.10 0.31
C ASN A 455 33.65 7.23 -0.94
N ILE A 456 33.87 5.94 -0.73
CA ILE A 456 33.84 4.91 -1.74
C ILE A 456 32.91 3.79 -1.27
N THR A 457 32.06 3.30 -2.17
CA THR A 457 31.12 2.21 -1.90
C THR A 457 31.29 1.12 -2.95
N PHE A 458 31.51 -0.11 -2.50
CA PHE A 458 31.47 -1.30 -3.33
C PHE A 458 30.23 -2.11 -2.97
N ARG A 459 29.43 -2.50 -3.98
CA ARG A 459 28.22 -3.30 -3.81
C ARG A 459 28.20 -4.46 -4.80
N VAL A 460 27.83 -5.63 -4.28
CA VAL A 460 27.58 -6.83 -5.09
C VAL A 460 26.16 -7.30 -4.83
N ASP A 461 25.42 -7.54 -5.89
CA ASP A 461 24.10 -8.13 -5.85
C ASP A 461 24.11 -9.45 -6.62
N ALA A 462 23.49 -10.49 -6.05
CA ALA A 462 23.27 -11.77 -6.72
C ALA A 462 21.81 -12.18 -6.58
N LYS A 463 21.24 -12.72 -7.66
CA LYS A 463 19.89 -13.25 -7.67
C LYS A 463 19.87 -14.56 -8.44
N TYR A 464 19.17 -15.55 -7.91
CA TYR A 464 18.84 -16.81 -8.57
C TYR A 464 17.34 -17.08 -8.40
N THR A 465 16.67 -17.47 -9.47
CA THR A 465 15.27 -17.89 -9.48
C THR A 465 15.15 -19.13 -10.34
N ASP A 466 14.57 -20.17 -9.77
CA ASP A 466 14.19 -21.40 -10.45
C ASP A 466 12.69 -21.57 -10.33
N ASN A 467 12.02 -21.79 -11.44
CA ASN A 467 10.56 -21.93 -11.44
C ASN A 467 10.18 -23.06 -12.39
N ASP A 468 9.60 -24.10 -11.82
CA ASP A 468 8.98 -25.19 -12.56
C ASP A 468 7.46 -25.02 -12.55
N SER A 469 6.88 -24.93 -13.73
CA SER A 469 5.43 -24.84 -13.85
C SER A 469 4.89 -25.87 -14.83
N LYS A 470 3.69 -26.35 -14.52
CA LYS A 470 2.92 -27.22 -15.40
C LYS A 470 1.45 -26.78 -15.44
N SER A 471 0.82 -26.96 -16.59
CA SER A 471 -0.59 -26.61 -16.77
C SER A 471 -1.27 -27.54 -17.76
N ILE A 472 -2.53 -27.86 -17.49
CA ILE A 472 -3.46 -28.45 -18.47
C ILE A 472 -4.52 -27.40 -18.75
N SER A 473 -4.85 -27.19 -20.02
CA SER A 473 -5.86 -26.25 -20.45
C SER A 473 -6.72 -26.91 -21.54
N LEU A 474 -8.01 -27.03 -21.25
CA LEU A 474 -9.04 -27.45 -22.21
C LEU A 474 -9.85 -26.20 -22.57
N ASN A 475 -10.00 -25.95 -23.87
CA ASN A 475 -10.79 -24.87 -24.40
C ASN A 475 -11.70 -25.40 -25.53
N ASN A 476 -13.01 -25.16 -25.37
CA ASN A 476 -14.04 -25.46 -26.38
C ASN A 476 -14.66 -24.15 -26.83
N ALA A 477 -14.60 -23.86 -28.10
CA ALA A 477 -15.15 -22.65 -28.68
C ALA A 477 -16.15 -22.96 -29.79
N LYS A 478 -17.25 -22.18 -29.83
CA LYS A 478 -18.26 -22.19 -30.89
C LYS A 478 -18.28 -20.83 -31.60
N LEU A 479 -18.22 -20.83 -32.92
CA LEU A 479 -18.19 -19.64 -33.77
C LEU A 479 -19.51 -19.57 -34.55
N TYR A 480 -20.38 -18.64 -34.20
CA TYR A 480 -21.74 -18.52 -34.75
C TYR A 480 -21.78 -17.86 -36.13
N LEU A 481 -20.73 -17.10 -36.49
CA LEU A 481 -20.63 -16.43 -37.79
C LEU A 481 -19.76 -17.21 -38.82
N VAL A 482 -19.23 -18.35 -38.41
CA VAL A 482 -18.43 -19.23 -39.27
C VAL A 482 -19.15 -20.58 -39.41
N GLN A 483 -19.59 -20.89 -40.61
CA GLN A 483 -20.30 -22.15 -40.86
C GLN A 483 -19.37 -23.21 -41.49
N THR A 484 -19.60 -24.46 -41.11
CA THR A 484 -19.01 -25.63 -41.78
C THR A 484 -19.62 -25.83 -43.16
N ALA A 485 -19.02 -26.71 -43.97
CA ALA A 485 -19.57 -27.10 -45.30
C ALA A 485 -21.00 -27.66 -45.20
N GLU A 486 -21.41 -28.14 -44.01
CA GLU A 486 -22.74 -28.68 -43.75
C GLU A 486 -23.74 -27.62 -43.27
N GLY A 487 -23.33 -26.32 -43.18
CA GLY A 487 -24.18 -25.22 -42.74
C GLY A 487 -24.38 -25.16 -41.21
N LYS A 488 -23.58 -25.88 -40.44
CA LYS A 488 -23.57 -25.81 -38.97
C LYS A 488 -22.51 -24.82 -38.48
N ASP A 489 -22.70 -24.27 -37.30
CA ASP A 489 -21.69 -23.38 -36.64
C ASP A 489 -20.38 -24.13 -36.48
N SER A 490 -19.28 -23.44 -36.75
CA SER A 490 -17.94 -24.01 -36.60
C SER A 490 -17.56 -24.13 -35.11
N THR A 491 -17.00 -25.25 -34.74
CA THR A 491 -16.49 -25.50 -33.41
C THR A 491 -15.03 -25.93 -33.44
N TYR A 492 -14.26 -25.55 -32.45
CA TYR A 492 -12.90 -26.08 -32.24
C TYR A 492 -12.62 -26.38 -30.80
N GLN A 493 -11.75 -27.35 -30.57
CA GLN A 493 -11.27 -27.72 -29.24
C GLN A 493 -9.75 -27.66 -29.21
N THR A 494 -9.18 -27.12 -28.10
CA THR A 494 -7.78 -27.30 -27.76
C THR A 494 -7.65 -27.97 -26.39
N ASN A 495 -6.79 -28.96 -26.30
CA ASN A 495 -6.48 -29.62 -25.02
C ASN A 495 -4.95 -29.80 -24.94
N ARG A 496 -4.30 -29.03 -24.02
CA ARG A 496 -2.85 -28.92 -24.02
C ARG A 496 -2.30 -29.10 -22.61
N TYR A 497 -1.25 -29.88 -22.53
CA TYR A 497 -0.42 -29.98 -21.34
C TYR A 497 0.90 -29.25 -21.59
N ASN A 498 1.26 -28.31 -20.75
CA ASN A 498 2.49 -27.56 -20.83
C ASN A 498 3.37 -27.83 -19.63
N LEU A 499 4.65 -28.10 -19.88
CA LEU A 499 5.74 -28.11 -18.89
C LEU A 499 6.65 -26.93 -19.19
N THR A 500 6.90 -26.08 -18.20
CA THR A 500 7.67 -24.85 -18.42
C THR A 500 8.69 -24.64 -17.30
N PRO A 501 9.82 -25.38 -17.31
CA PRO A 501 10.94 -25.07 -16.45
C PRO A 501 11.59 -23.75 -16.89
N SER A 502 11.92 -22.90 -15.91
CA SER A 502 12.62 -21.66 -16.17
C SER A 502 13.67 -21.33 -15.10
N LYS A 503 14.84 -20.88 -15.57
CA LYS A 503 15.95 -20.48 -14.71
C LYS A 503 16.42 -19.07 -15.01
N ASN A 504 16.51 -18.25 -13.98
CA ASN A 504 16.94 -16.87 -14.09
C ASN A 504 18.00 -16.58 -13.02
N TYR A 505 19.13 -16.00 -13.42
CA TYR A 505 20.12 -15.53 -12.45
C TYR A 505 20.77 -14.23 -12.93
N SER A 506 21.23 -13.45 -11.99
CA SER A 506 21.94 -12.21 -12.29
C SER A 506 23.00 -11.91 -11.23
N TYR A 507 24.11 -11.36 -11.68
CA TYR A 507 25.18 -10.85 -10.82
C TYR A 507 25.43 -9.40 -11.20
N ALA A 508 25.58 -8.53 -10.20
CA ALA A 508 25.92 -7.13 -10.42
C ALA A 508 27.02 -6.68 -9.45
N GLY A 509 28.00 -5.96 -9.98
CA GLY A 509 29.01 -5.28 -9.20
C GLY A 509 28.93 -3.79 -9.44
N GLN A 510 28.90 -2.99 -8.39
CA GLN A 510 28.82 -1.54 -8.44
C GLN A 510 29.92 -0.89 -7.62
N LEU A 511 30.58 0.10 -8.19
CA LEU A 511 31.52 0.97 -7.52
C LEU A 511 31.00 2.39 -7.58
N THR A 512 30.89 3.05 -6.44
CA THR A 512 30.46 4.44 -6.34
C THR A 512 31.50 5.26 -5.59
N TYR A 513 31.91 6.38 -6.15
CA TYR A 513 32.85 7.33 -5.54
C TYR A 513 32.23 8.71 -5.44
N SER A 514 32.36 9.35 -4.29
CA SER A 514 31.86 10.69 -4.01
C SER A 514 33.01 11.62 -3.62
N GLU A 515 33.17 12.70 -4.39
CA GLU A 515 34.16 13.73 -4.16
C GLU A 515 33.52 15.04 -3.72
N PRO A 516 33.91 15.62 -2.58
CA PRO A 516 33.52 16.99 -2.20
C PRO A 516 34.27 18.01 -3.04
N LEU A 517 33.57 18.80 -3.86
CA LEU A 517 34.17 19.86 -4.69
C LEU A 517 34.30 21.18 -3.92
N TRP A 518 33.19 21.59 -3.27
CA TRP A 518 33.10 22.83 -2.48
C TRP A 518 32.31 22.57 -1.19
N LYS A 519 32.13 23.62 -0.38
CA LYS A 519 31.33 23.52 0.86
C LYS A 519 29.96 22.95 0.55
N ALA A 520 29.68 21.75 1.11
CA ALA A 520 28.43 21.02 0.96
C ALA A 520 27.97 20.87 -0.51
N THR A 521 28.94 20.63 -1.42
CA THR A 521 28.71 20.32 -2.82
C THR A 521 29.56 19.12 -3.21
N PHE A 522 28.93 18.10 -3.80
CA PHE A 522 29.54 16.81 -4.09
C PHE A 522 29.35 16.43 -5.56
N LEU A 523 30.39 15.82 -6.15
CA LEU A 523 30.32 15.13 -7.43
C LEU A 523 30.41 13.63 -7.17
N GLN A 524 29.47 12.87 -7.72
CA GLN A 524 29.42 11.43 -7.58
C GLN A 524 29.59 10.76 -8.93
N PHE A 525 30.45 9.76 -8.97
CA PHE A 525 30.61 8.81 -10.07
C PHE A 525 30.17 7.45 -9.62
N SER A 526 29.35 6.75 -10.42
CA SER A 526 28.97 5.38 -10.17
C SER A 526 29.08 4.56 -11.44
N TYR A 527 29.70 3.41 -11.33
CA TYR A 527 29.74 2.41 -12.39
C TYR A 527 29.19 1.09 -11.86
N LYS A 528 28.21 0.53 -12.58
CA LYS A 528 27.63 -0.76 -12.24
C LYS A 528 27.64 -1.65 -13.49
N PHE A 529 28.20 -2.83 -13.36
CA PHE A 529 28.07 -3.90 -14.34
C PHE A 529 27.04 -4.90 -13.86
N THR A 530 26.13 -5.32 -14.75
CA THR A 530 25.14 -6.35 -14.48
C THR A 530 25.16 -7.39 -15.60
N TYR A 531 25.35 -8.65 -15.23
CA TYR A 531 25.08 -9.79 -16.08
C TYR A 531 23.77 -10.44 -15.64
N SER A 532 22.89 -10.71 -16.60
CA SER A 532 21.61 -11.40 -16.35
C SER A 532 21.44 -12.54 -17.36
N TYR A 533 21.04 -13.69 -16.88
CA TYR A 533 20.69 -14.88 -17.65
C TYR A 533 19.25 -15.26 -17.39
N SER A 534 18.53 -15.60 -18.43
CA SER A 534 17.16 -16.13 -18.35
C SER A 534 16.99 -17.24 -19.38
N LYS A 535 16.50 -18.40 -18.92
CA LYS A 535 16.16 -19.53 -19.77
C LYS A 535 14.73 -19.96 -19.45
N SER A 536 13.95 -20.23 -20.49
CA SER A 536 12.62 -20.86 -20.39
C SER A 536 12.50 -21.90 -21.48
N ASP A 537 12.03 -23.10 -21.11
CA ASP A 537 11.99 -24.27 -21.98
C ASP A 537 10.60 -24.92 -21.85
N ARG A 538 9.63 -24.40 -22.61
CA ARG A 538 8.28 -24.91 -22.57
C ARG A 538 8.12 -26.08 -23.55
N SER A 539 7.81 -27.27 -23.04
CA SER A 539 7.32 -28.39 -23.79
C SER A 539 5.79 -28.43 -23.77
N THR A 540 5.17 -28.43 -24.93
CA THR A 540 3.71 -28.51 -25.10
C THR A 540 3.33 -29.85 -25.66
N TYR A 541 2.36 -30.52 -25.05
CA TYR A 541 1.77 -31.76 -25.50
C TYR A 541 0.31 -31.51 -25.91
N ASP A 542 -0.05 -31.84 -27.15
CA ASP A 542 -1.38 -31.56 -27.68
C ASP A 542 -2.25 -32.82 -27.69
N PHE A 543 -3.32 -32.78 -26.88
CA PHE A 543 -4.31 -33.82 -26.75
C PHE A 543 -5.64 -33.45 -27.44
N SER A 544 -5.66 -32.40 -28.28
CA SER A 544 -6.90 -31.88 -28.91
C SER A 544 -7.66 -32.88 -29.74
N LYS A 545 -6.99 -33.91 -30.23
CA LYS A 545 -7.60 -35.02 -30.99
C LYS A 545 -8.30 -36.06 -30.12
N TYR A 546 -8.15 -36.00 -28.80
CA TYR A 546 -8.77 -36.93 -27.86
C TYR A 546 -9.93 -36.26 -27.13
N ALA A 547 -11.12 -36.90 -27.22
CA ALA A 547 -12.24 -36.49 -26.41
C ALA A 547 -11.93 -36.79 -24.92
N MET A 548 -11.72 -35.75 -24.12
CA MET A 548 -11.57 -35.91 -22.69
C MET A 548 -12.98 -36.01 -22.09
N THR A 549 -13.31 -37.18 -21.54
CA THR A 549 -14.52 -37.42 -20.78
C THR A 549 -14.14 -37.35 -19.28
N GLY A 550 -14.57 -36.32 -18.58
CA GLY A 550 -14.39 -36.22 -17.15
C GLY A 550 -14.35 -34.78 -16.65
N ASP A 551 -14.88 -34.57 -15.47
CA ASP A 551 -14.78 -33.28 -14.78
C ASP A 551 -13.33 -33.00 -14.35
N HIS A 552 -12.91 -31.76 -14.49
CA HIS A 552 -11.58 -31.32 -14.04
C HIS A 552 -11.53 -31.23 -12.52
N GLU A 553 -10.81 -32.16 -11.89
CA GLU A 553 -10.63 -32.17 -10.46
C GLU A 553 -9.41 -31.31 -10.06
N TYR A 554 -9.57 -30.65 -8.93
CA TYR A 554 -8.48 -29.95 -8.30
C TYR A 554 -7.32 -30.91 -7.97
N ARG A 555 -6.12 -30.61 -8.51
CA ARG A 555 -4.94 -31.49 -8.43
C ARG A 555 -5.06 -32.86 -9.14
N GLY A 556 -6.04 -33.04 -9.99
CA GLY A 556 -6.30 -34.30 -10.68
C GLY A 556 -5.32 -34.60 -11.84
N TRP A 557 -4.00 -34.33 -11.64
CA TRP A 557 -2.99 -34.55 -12.69
C TRP A 557 -2.97 -35.95 -13.22
N ASP A 558 -3.09 -36.96 -12.34
CA ASP A 558 -3.01 -38.36 -12.72
C ASP A 558 -4.23 -38.77 -13.54
N SER A 559 -5.41 -38.30 -13.23
CA SER A 559 -6.63 -38.57 -14.01
C SER A 559 -6.51 -38.10 -15.44
N TYR A 560 -5.81 -37.01 -15.70
CA TYR A 560 -5.52 -36.47 -17.02
C TYR A 560 -4.39 -37.15 -17.74
N LEU A 561 -3.30 -37.48 -17.05
CA LEU A 561 -2.04 -37.90 -17.66
C LEU A 561 -1.92 -39.42 -17.77
N ASN A 562 -2.61 -40.19 -16.89
CA ASN A 562 -2.55 -41.66 -16.91
C ASN A 562 -2.95 -42.27 -18.25
N PRO A 563 -3.94 -41.75 -19.00
CA PRO A 563 -4.26 -42.28 -20.35
C PRO A 563 -3.09 -42.22 -21.34
N PHE A 564 -2.14 -41.29 -21.09
CA PHE A 564 -0.96 -41.05 -21.92
C PHE A 564 0.35 -41.55 -21.27
N ALA A 565 0.28 -42.25 -20.14
CA ALA A 565 1.44 -42.72 -19.43
C ALA A 565 2.31 -43.63 -20.29
N GLY A 566 3.62 -43.36 -20.35
CA GLY A 566 4.59 -44.05 -21.19
C GLY A 566 4.57 -43.66 -22.67
N GLN A 567 3.59 -42.89 -23.13
CA GLN A 567 3.47 -42.45 -24.53
C GLN A 567 3.42 -40.93 -24.69
N LEU A 568 3.65 -40.18 -23.61
CA LEU A 568 3.55 -38.71 -23.59
C LEU A 568 4.38 -38.06 -24.70
N GLY A 569 5.57 -38.58 -25.01
CA GLY A 569 6.42 -38.07 -26.09
C GLY A 569 5.77 -38.08 -27.49
N ASN A 570 4.81 -38.97 -27.75
CA ASN A 570 4.10 -39.02 -29.03
C ASN A 570 3.15 -37.84 -29.24
N TYR A 571 2.81 -37.12 -28.20
CA TYR A 571 1.89 -35.98 -28.21
C TYR A 571 2.62 -34.67 -28.13
N LYS A 572 3.96 -34.68 -28.05
CA LYS A 572 4.73 -33.45 -28.04
C LYS A 572 4.56 -32.69 -29.35
N ASP A 573 4.13 -31.48 -29.27
CA ASP A 573 4.00 -30.56 -30.38
C ASP A 573 5.19 -29.64 -30.43
N GLU A 574 6.06 -29.80 -31.41
CA GLU A 574 7.29 -29.02 -31.54
C GLU A 574 7.00 -27.57 -31.95
N ASP A 575 5.94 -27.33 -32.74
CA ASP A 575 5.54 -25.97 -33.13
C ASP A 575 4.99 -25.16 -31.93
N LEU A 576 4.24 -25.81 -31.06
CA LEU A 576 3.72 -25.18 -29.83
C LEU A 576 4.73 -25.17 -28.68
N SER A 577 5.79 -25.98 -28.77
CA SER A 577 6.89 -25.96 -27.80
C SER A 577 7.76 -24.72 -28.02
N LYS A 578 8.27 -24.13 -26.92
CA LYS A 578 8.93 -22.85 -26.99
C LYS A 578 10.20 -22.83 -26.15
N TYR A 579 11.32 -22.58 -26.76
CA TYR A 579 12.59 -22.38 -26.11
C TYR A 579 13.01 -20.91 -26.18
N SER A 580 13.51 -20.37 -25.06
CA SER A 580 14.12 -19.04 -25.05
C SER A 580 15.31 -18.98 -24.07
N GLU A 581 16.40 -18.43 -24.55
CA GLU A 581 17.61 -18.16 -23.75
C GLU A 581 18.03 -16.70 -23.96
N TYR A 582 18.31 -16.01 -22.86
CA TYR A 582 18.62 -14.60 -22.86
C TYR A 582 19.83 -14.30 -21.97
N LYS A 583 20.87 -13.71 -22.54
CA LYS A 583 22.07 -13.22 -21.85
C LYS A 583 22.15 -11.71 -22.03
N ASN A 584 22.15 -10.97 -20.95
CA ASN A 584 22.17 -9.52 -20.97
C ASN A 584 23.35 -8.95 -20.17
N TYR A 585 24.13 -8.10 -20.82
CA TYR A 585 25.28 -7.39 -20.26
C TYR A 585 24.94 -5.89 -20.22
N THR A 586 24.82 -5.33 -19.03
CA THR A 586 24.44 -3.92 -18.84
C THR A 586 25.52 -3.18 -18.09
N HIS A 587 25.90 -2.01 -18.58
CA HIS A 587 26.85 -1.10 -17.96
C HIS A 587 26.11 0.19 -17.60
N ASP A 588 25.97 0.51 -16.32
CA ASP A 588 25.39 1.76 -15.83
C ASP A 588 26.53 2.72 -15.46
N ILE A 589 26.67 3.79 -16.21
CA ILE A 589 27.65 4.86 -15.97
C ILE A 589 26.85 6.08 -15.53
N GLN A 590 26.99 6.49 -14.28
CA GLN A 590 26.21 7.59 -13.71
C GLN A 590 27.12 8.70 -13.18
N VAL A 591 26.80 9.92 -13.52
CA VAL A 591 27.42 11.14 -12.99
C VAL A 591 26.34 11.99 -12.36
N MET A 592 26.51 12.36 -11.10
CA MET A 592 25.57 13.19 -10.35
C MET A 592 26.28 14.33 -9.63
N MET A 593 25.63 15.48 -9.61
CA MET A 593 26.04 16.64 -8.85
C MET A 593 25.00 16.96 -7.77
N ARG A 594 25.47 17.29 -6.57
CA ARG A 594 24.63 17.50 -5.40
C ARG A 594 25.01 18.77 -4.66
N PHE A 595 24.01 19.60 -4.40
CA PHE A 595 24.12 20.82 -3.61
C PHE A 595 23.26 20.68 -2.35
N ILE A 596 23.88 20.82 -1.17
CA ILE A 596 23.17 20.78 0.11
C ILE A 596 23.26 22.19 0.72
N ARG A 597 22.12 22.83 0.92
CA ARG A 597 22.03 24.15 1.55
C ARG A 597 21.00 24.10 2.68
N SER A 598 21.04 25.07 3.58
CA SER A 598 20.11 25.12 4.72
C SER A 598 18.64 25.16 4.28
N LYS A 599 18.32 25.88 3.21
CA LYS A 599 16.97 26.03 2.67
C LYS A 599 16.66 25.11 1.50
N TYR A 600 17.64 24.57 0.79
CA TYR A 600 17.38 23.69 -0.35
C TYR A 600 18.44 22.62 -0.54
N ASN A 601 18.00 21.52 -1.11
CA ASN A 601 18.85 20.46 -1.67
C ASN A 601 18.54 20.35 -3.16
N LEU A 602 19.60 20.28 -3.99
CA LEU A 602 19.47 20.06 -5.43
C LEU A 602 20.41 18.93 -5.84
N ASN A 603 19.86 17.88 -6.42
CA ASN A 603 20.59 16.78 -7.03
C ASN A 603 20.21 16.71 -8.51
N PHE A 604 21.19 16.68 -9.40
CA PHE A 604 20.95 16.41 -10.80
C PHE A 604 22.06 15.56 -11.40
N GLY A 605 21.72 14.78 -12.39
CA GLY A 605 22.68 13.89 -13.00
C GLY A 605 22.13 13.18 -14.24
N VAL A 606 23.00 12.43 -14.85
CA VAL A 606 22.67 11.59 -16.01
C VAL A 606 23.29 10.22 -15.84
N MET A 607 22.54 9.19 -16.23
CA MET A 607 23.01 7.82 -16.36
C MET A 607 23.00 7.44 -17.83
N ILE A 608 24.10 6.92 -18.30
CA ILE A 608 24.26 6.33 -19.64
C ILE A 608 24.38 4.82 -19.43
N GLN A 609 23.59 4.05 -20.16
CA GLN A 609 23.46 2.62 -19.97
C GLN A 609 23.63 1.88 -21.31
N PRO A 610 24.87 1.59 -21.72
CA PRO A 610 25.13 0.62 -22.77
C PRO A 610 24.69 -0.77 -22.36
N GLN A 611 23.99 -1.46 -23.24
CA GLN A 611 23.46 -2.79 -23.02
C GLN A 611 23.67 -3.65 -24.26
N ARG A 612 24.21 -4.87 -24.06
CA ARG A 612 24.32 -5.90 -25.08
C ARG A 612 23.51 -7.10 -24.63
N SER A 613 22.61 -7.57 -25.51
CA SER A 613 21.73 -8.71 -25.26
C SER A 613 21.95 -9.76 -26.35
N ASN A 614 22.26 -10.98 -25.94
CA ASN A 614 22.30 -12.14 -26.80
C ASN A 614 21.04 -12.96 -26.54
N PHE A 615 20.40 -13.43 -27.59
CA PHE A 615 19.09 -14.04 -27.47
C PHE A 615 18.93 -15.21 -28.46
N ILE A 616 18.53 -16.37 -27.94
CA ILE A 616 18.17 -17.57 -28.73
C ILE A 616 16.69 -17.83 -28.49
N TYR A 617 15.96 -18.10 -29.55
CA TYR A 617 14.54 -18.34 -29.50
C TYR A 617 14.10 -19.33 -30.54
N ASP A 618 13.41 -20.40 -30.11
CA ASP A 618 12.81 -21.43 -30.99
C ASP A 618 11.31 -21.50 -30.69
N TYR A 619 10.50 -21.25 -31.72
CA TYR A 619 9.04 -21.32 -31.62
C TYR A 619 8.38 -21.32 -32.98
N MET A 620 7.33 -22.12 -33.19
CA MET A 620 6.57 -22.20 -34.44
C MET A 620 7.47 -22.45 -35.66
N GLY A 621 8.43 -23.37 -35.55
CA GLY A 621 9.41 -23.66 -36.58
C GLY A 621 10.43 -22.54 -36.85
N ASN A 622 10.40 -21.44 -36.14
CA ASN A 622 11.34 -20.32 -36.29
C ASN A 622 12.47 -20.41 -35.27
N HIS A 623 13.68 -20.55 -35.78
CA HIS A 623 14.91 -20.40 -34.99
C HIS A 623 15.47 -18.99 -35.15
N LYS A 624 15.74 -18.29 -34.06
CA LYS A 624 16.39 -16.98 -34.08
C LYS A 624 17.51 -16.94 -33.04
N ASP A 625 18.75 -16.64 -33.52
CA ASP A 625 19.90 -16.27 -32.70
C ASP A 625 20.27 -14.86 -33.06
N THR A 626 20.18 -13.93 -32.11
CA THR A 626 20.30 -12.50 -32.37
C THR A 626 21.04 -11.79 -31.26
N VAL A 627 21.88 -10.85 -31.66
CA VAL A 627 22.57 -9.94 -30.73
C VAL A 627 22.05 -8.51 -30.93
N ARG A 628 21.68 -7.87 -29.86
CA ARG A 628 21.23 -6.49 -29.88
C ARG A 628 22.08 -5.64 -28.95
N THR A 629 22.56 -4.48 -29.47
CA THR A 629 23.26 -3.50 -28.66
C THR A 629 22.47 -2.19 -28.65
N VAL A 630 22.25 -1.62 -27.48
CA VAL A 630 21.50 -0.36 -27.30
C VAL A 630 22.16 0.48 -26.21
N THR A 631 21.97 1.80 -26.29
CA THR A 631 22.40 2.70 -25.22
C THR A 631 21.21 3.51 -24.76
N ASN A 632 20.90 3.43 -23.47
CA ASN A 632 19.83 4.17 -22.83
C ASN A 632 20.41 5.40 -22.12
N ILE A 633 19.65 6.48 -22.05
CA ILE A 633 20.01 7.70 -21.33
C ILE A 633 18.88 8.00 -20.33
N SER A 634 19.27 8.28 -19.09
CA SER A 634 18.30 8.55 -17.99
C SER A 634 18.74 9.78 -17.20
N PRO A 635 18.27 10.99 -17.59
CA PRO A 635 18.51 12.20 -16.81
C PRO A 635 17.62 12.23 -15.57
N THR A 636 18.16 12.77 -14.47
CA THR A 636 17.44 12.90 -13.19
C THR A 636 17.67 14.26 -12.58
N LEU A 637 16.64 14.79 -11.90
CA LEU A 637 16.70 15.99 -11.08
C LEU A 637 15.83 15.81 -9.86
N ASP A 638 16.38 16.10 -8.68
CA ASP A 638 15.61 16.18 -7.42
C ASP A 638 15.92 17.51 -6.74
N PHE A 639 14.91 18.33 -6.59
CA PHE A 639 14.99 19.63 -5.96
C PHE A 639 14.04 19.69 -4.77
N ARG A 640 14.58 19.98 -3.58
CA ARG A 640 13.80 20.16 -2.35
C ARG A 640 14.06 21.55 -1.81
N TYR A 641 12.99 22.31 -1.54
CA TYR A 641 13.04 23.63 -0.91
C TYR A 641 12.26 23.63 0.39
N ARG A 642 12.86 24.08 1.47
CA ARG A 642 12.25 24.20 2.81
C ARG A 642 11.87 25.64 3.07
N PHE A 643 10.57 25.95 3.07
CA PHE A 643 10.04 27.25 3.50
C PHE A 643 10.19 27.41 5.01
N SER A 644 9.88 26.34 5.77
CA SER A 644 10.02 26.23 7.21
C SER A 644 10.32 24.79 7.62
N LYS A 645 10.48 24.51 8.91
CA LYS A 645 10.58 23.13 9.43
C LYS A 645 9.33 22.30 9.15
N MET A 646 8.17 22.94 8.94
CA MET A 646 6.86 22.32 8.72
C MET A 646 6.30 22.57 7.32
N SER A 647 7.09 23.16 6.42
CA SER A 647 6.65 23.45 5.05
C SER A 647 7.78 23.20 4.06
N ASN A 648 7.55 22.31 3.11
CA ASN A 648 8.52 22.01 2.07
C ASN A 648 7.87 21.79 0.71
N LEU A 649 8.64 22.05 -0.33
CA LEU A 649 8.34 21.75 -1.73
C LEU A 649 9.39 20.82 -2.26
N ARG A 650 8.99 19.73 -2.92
CA ARG A 650 9.90 18.84 -3.65
C ARG A 650 9.45 18.74 -5.11
N VAL A 651 10.41 18.89 -6.00
CA VAL A 651 10.24 18.68 -7.45
C VAL A 651 11.21 17.59 -7.88
N ASN A 652 10.69 16.54 -8.48
CA ASN A 652 11.47 15.43 -8.99
C ASN A 652 11.19 15.24 -10.48
N TYR A 653 12.24 15.13 -11.29
CA TYR A 653 12.17 14.77 -12.69
C TYR A 653 13.04 13.55 -12.94
N ARG A 654 12.49 12.59 -13.70
CA ARG A 654 13.23 11.40 -14.15
C ARG A 654 12.83 11.04 -15.58
N GLY A 655 13.82 11.04 -16.47
CA GLY A 655 13.73 10.45 -17.79
C GLY A 655 14.16 8.99 -17.74
N THR A 656 13.41 8.08 -18.38
CA THR A 656 13.72 6.64 -18.40
C THR A 656 13.50 6.11 -19.81
N THR A 657 14.51 5.48 -20.39
CA THR A 657 14.40 4.73 -21.64
C THR A 657 13.99 3.29 -21.34
N SER A 658 12.98 2.77 -22.04
CA SER A 658 12.55 1.37 -21.96
C SER A 658 12.67 0.73 -23.33
N GLN A 659 13.33 -0.43 -23.38
CA GLN A 659 13.48 -1.20 -24.60
C GLN A 659 12.24 -2.08 -24.83
N PRO A 660 11.83 -2.32 -26.10
CA PRO A 660 10.86 -3.37 -26.40
C PRO A 660 11.38 -4.72 -25.92
N SER A 661 10.48 -5.58 -25.46
CA SER A 661 10.86 -6.95 -25.14
C SER A 661 11.25 -7.69 -26.43
N ILE A 662 12.05 -8.73 -26.30
CA ILE A 662 12.50 -9.49 -27.49
C ILE A 662 11.34 -10.18 -28.16
N SER A 663 10.40 -10.73 -27.38
CA SER A 663 9.16 -11.32 -27.94
C SER A 663 8.36 -10.32 -28.80
N GLN A 664 8.42 -9.03 -28.47
CA GLN A 664 7.79 -7.99 -29.27
C GLN A 664 8.56 -7.68 -30.57
N LEU A 665 9.88 -7.93 -30.59
CA LEU A 665 10.74 -7.63 -31.71
C LEU A 665 10.84 -8.77 -32.74
N LEU A 666 10.51 -10.00 -32.34
CA LEU A 666 10.57 -11.14 -33.21
C LEU A 666 9.36 -11.16 -34.17
N ASP A 667 9.61 -11.23 -35.46
CA ASP A 667 8.54 -11.37 -36.47
C ASP A 667 8.01 -12.82 -36.51
N ILE A 668 7.42 -13.21 -35.38
CA ILE A 668 6.80 -14.53 -35.18
C ILE A 668 5.31 -14.31 -34.91
N THR A 669 4.49 -15.08 -35.60
CA THR A 669 3.05 -15.11 -35.41
C THR A 669 2.71 -16.25 -34.45
N ASP A 670 2.25 -15.95 -33.27
CA ASP A 670 1.70 -16.92 -32.31
C ASP A 670 0.20 -17.04 -32.56
N ASN A 671 -0.21 -18.11 -33.18
CA ASN A 671 -1.60 -18.47 -33.45
C ASN A 671 -2.05 -19.67 -32.61
N SER A 672 -1.36 -19.97 -31.55
CA SER A 672 -1.69 -21.06 -30.62
C SER A 672 -3.11 -20.94 -30.05
N ASP A 673 -3.62 -19.72 -29.90
CA ASP A 673 -5.04 -19.44 -29.70
C ASP A 673 -5.60 -18.74 -30.93
N PRO A 674 -6.47 -19.40 -31.71
CA PRO A 674 -7.04 -18.84 -32.95
C PRO A 674 -7.85 -17.56 -32.73
N LEU A 675 -8.40 -17.32 -31.54
CA LEU A 675 -9.13 -16.10 -31.20
C LEU A 675 -8.22 -14.98 -30.68
N ASN A 676 -6.97 -15.28 -30.31
CA ASN A 676 -6.03 -14.30 -29.77
C ASN A 676 -4.63 -14.45 -30.39
N ILE A 677 -4.53 -14.12 -31.65
CA ILE A 677 -3.27 -14.19 -32.41
C ILE A 677 -2.37 -13.01 -32.03
N SER A 678 -1.12 -13.28 -31.74
CA SER A 678 -0.12 -12.22 -31.49
C SER A 678 1.01 -12.28 -32.55
N LYS A 679 1.47 -11.09 -32.94
CA LYS A 679 2.55 -10.95 -33.92
C LYS A 679 3.59 -9.94 -33.40
N GLY A 680 4.87 -10.26 -33.55
CA GLY A 680 5.94 -9.34 -33.19
C GLY A 680 6.19 -8.24 -34.25
N ASN A 681 7.02 -7.26 -33.91
CA ASN A 681 7.38 -6.15 -34.78
C ASN A 681 8.86 -5.78 -34.62
N PRO A 682 9.72 -6.20 -35.55
CA PRO A 682 11.17 -5.88 -35.54
C PRO A 682 11.48 -4.39 -35.60
N GLY A 683 10.57 -3.58 -36.16
CA GLY A 683 10.73 -2.13 -36.34
C GLY A 683 10.52 -1.29 -35.05
N LEU A 684 10.29 -1.92 -33.91
CA LEU A 684 10.03 -1.20 -32.65
C LEU A 684 11.26 -0.42 -32.19
N LYS A 685 11.02 0.85 -31.87
CA LYS A 685 11.99 1.77 -31.27
C LYS A 685 11.82 1.77 -29.73
N PRO A 686 12.90 2.09 -29.00
CA PRO A 686 12.80 2.32 -27.56
C PRO A 686 11.79 3.42 -27.21
N SER A 687 11.08 3.26 -26.12
CA SER A 687 10.23 4.31 -25.57
C SER A 687 11.00 5.15 -24.55
N PHE A 688 10.71 6.45 -24.49
CA PHE A 688 11.27 7.36 -23.50
C PHE A 688 10.18 7.99 -22.68
N THR A 689 10.15 7.64 -21.38
CA THR A 689 9.16 8.16 -20.43
C THR A 689 9.75 9.25 -19.59
N GLN A 690 9.09 10.39 -19.53
CA GLN A 690 9.41 11.54 -18.71
C GLN A 690 8.40 11.63 -17.56
N ASN A 691 8.89 11.61 -16.31
CA ASN A 691 8.09 11.72 -15.12
C ASN A 691 8.45 12.98 -14.36
N PHE A 692 7.48 13.85 -14.14
CA PHE A 692 7.56 15.05 -13.33
C PHE A 692 6.68 14.84 -12.09
N ARG A 693 7.26 15.04 -10.91
CA ARG A 693 6.54 14.94 -9.64
C ARG A 693 6.75 16.22 -8.84
N LEU A 694 5.67 16.77 -8.35
CA LEU A 694 5.68 17.89 -7.43
C LEU A 694 4.97 17.44 -6.16
N PHE A 695 5.59 17.70 -5.04
CA PHE A 695 5.03 17.45 -3.73
C PHE A 695 5.18 18.71 -2.88
N TYR A 696 4.08 19.19 -2.30
CA TYR A 696 4.06 20.30 -1.37
C TYR A 696 3.34 19.89 -0.11
N ASN A 697 3.91 20.21 1.03
CA ASN A 697 3.24 20.07 2.31
C ASN A 697 3.46 21.28 3.19
N ASN A 698 2.45 21.62 3.96
CA ASN A 698 2.48 22.65 4.97
C ASN A 698 1.63 22.23 6.17
N PHE A 699 2.17 22.37 7.36
CA PHE A 699 1.46 22.09 8.59
C PHE A 699 1.55 23.27 9.55
N VAL A 700 0.39 23.68 10.06
CA VAL A 700 0.26 24.75 11.06
C VAL A 700 -0.30 24.15 12.34
N GLN A 701 0.44 24.24 13.45
CA GLN A 701 0.05 23.63 14.72
C GLN A 701 -1.27 24.16 15.27
N ASN A 702 -1.57 25.44 15.01
CA ASN A 702 -2.86 26.00 15.39
C ASN A 702 -4.00 25.34 14.63
N HIS A 703 -4.98 24.82 15.36
CA HIS A 703 -6.10 24.02 14.82
C HIS A 703 -5.66 22.79 13.99
N ASN A 704 -4.43 22.30 14.17
CA ASN A 704 -3.89 21.15 13.47
C ASN A 704 -4.11 21.21 11.94
N LYS A 705 -3.92 22.39 11.33
CA LYS A 705 -4.15 22.58 9.90
C LYS A 705 -3.02 21.97 9.10
N GLY A 706 -3.36 20.97 8.30
CA GLY A 706 -2.45 20.34 7.35
C GLY A 706 -2.94 20.56 5.92
N VAL A 707 -2.04 20.99 5.04
CA VAL A 707 -2.26 21.03 3.59
C VAL A 707 -1.19 20.17 2.95
N MET A 708 -1.61 19.28 2.07
CA MET A 708 -0.72 18.47 1.27
C MET A 708 -1.23 18.42 -0.15
N THR A 709 -0.31 18.60 -1.09
CA THR A 709 -0.61 18.52 -2.52
C THR A 709 0.48 17.72 -3.20
N PHE A 710 0.10 16.81 -4.07
CA PHE A 710 1.04 16.23 -5.00
C PHE A 710 0.48 16.27 -6.42
N ILE A 711 1.38 16.42 -7.40
CA ILE A 711 1.07 16.34 -8.82
C ILE A 711 2.09 15.42 -9.46
N ASN A 712 1.62 14.48 -10.24
CA ASN A 712 2.45 13.61 -11.06
C ASN A 712 2.03 13.75 -12.53
N PHE A 713 2.96 14.14 -13.38
CA PHE A 713 2.77 14.18 -14.83
C PHE A 713 3.73 13.20 -15.48
N SER A 714 3.21 12.34 -16.33
CA SER A 714 4.00 11.38 -17.09
C SER A 714 3.63 11.45 -18.57
N THR A 715 4.65 11.50 -19.42
CA THR A 715 4.49 11.43 -20.87
C THR A 715 5.51 10.47 -21.47
N THR A 716 5.09 9.70 -22.47
CA THR A 716 5.95 8.69 -23.10
C THR A 716 6.06 8.95 -24.60
N ASN A 717 7.26 9.23 -25.06
CA ASN A 717 7.60 9.31 -26.45
C ASN A 717 7.88 7.90 -26.99
N ASN A 718 7.46 7.59 -28.22
CA ASN A 718 7.54 6.28 -28.82
C ASN A 718 6.93 5.18 -27.92
N SER A 719 5.82 5.48 -27.26
CA SER A 719 5.12 4.49 -26.43
C SER A 719 4.82 3.25 -27.27
N ILE A 720 5.11 2.06 -26.74
CA ILE A 720 4.76 0.80 -27.37
C ILE A 720 3.32 0.50 -27.00
N SER A 721 2.44 0.53 -27.99
CA SER A 721 1.02 0.24 -27.86
C SER A 721 0.64 -0.85 -28.85
N ASN A 722 -0.39 -1.61 -28.55
CA ASN A 722 -0.85 -2.66 -29.44
C ASN A 722 -1.69 -2.06 -30.57
N LYS A 723 -1.34 -2.43 -31.80
CA LYS A 723 -2.25 -2.39 -32.94
C LYS A 723 -3.12 -3.62 -32.87
N VAL A 724 -4.43 -3.43 -32.77
CA VAL A 724 -5.39 -4.52 -32.69
C VAL A 724 -6.21 -4.55 -34.00
N THR A 725 -6.22 -5.70 -34.66
CA THR A 725 -7.06 -5.97 -35.83
C THR A 725 -8.03 -7.07 -35.44
N TYR A 726 -9.29 -6.90 -35.76
CA TYR A 726 -10.34 -7.87 -35.45
C TYR A 726 -10.74 -8.68 -36.66
N ASP A 727 -11.14 -9.89 -36.36
CA ASP A 727 -11.81 -10.76 -37.31
C ASP A 727 -13.31 -10.75 -36.98
N GLU A 728 -14.09 -10.10 -37.82
CA GLU A 728 -15.53 -9.94 -37.62
C GLU A 728 -16.30 -11.26 -37.59
N LYS A 729 -15.79 -12.31 -38.32
CA LYS A 729 -16.44 -13.59 -38.38
C LYS A 729 -16.19 -14.48 -37.17
N THR A 730 -14.95 -14.49 -36.68
CA THR A 730 -14.59 -15.35 -35.56
C THR A 730 -14.71 -14.63 -34.22
N GLY A 731 -14.73 -13.29 -34.21
CA GLY A 731 -14.55 -12.46 -33.04
C GLY A 731 -13.12 -12.50 -32.49
N GLY A 732 -12.22 -13.11 -33.23
CA GLY A 732 -10.81 -13.18 -32.87
C GLY A 732 -10.08 -11.87 -33.13
N ARG A 733 -8.91 -11.73 -32.55
CA ARG A 733 -8.07 -10.54 -32.70
C ARG A 733 -6.63 -10.89 -33.02
N ILE A 734 -6.04 -10.06 -33.87
CA ILE A 734 -4.61 -10.08 -34.14
C ILE A 734 -4.00 -8.85 -33.45
N THR A 735 -3.04 -9.07 -32.56
CA THR A 735 -2.38 -8.02 -31.81
C THR A 735 -0.94 -7.89 -32.23
N ARG A 736 -0.50 -6.69 -32.62
CA ARG A 736 0.88 -6.37 -32.98
C ARG A 736 1.34 -5.12 -32.21
N PRO A 737 2.50 -5.14 -31.54
CA PRO A 737 3.03 -3.94 -30.87
C PRO A 737 3.56 -2.94 -31.90
N GLU A 738 3.23 -1.66 -31.72
CA GLU A 738 3.70 -0.54 -32.54
C GLU A 738 4.07 0.68 -31.71
N ASN A 739 4.99 1.51 -32.19
CA ASN A 739 5.31 2.77 -31.51
C ASN A 739 4.25 3.83 -31.85
N ILE A 740 3.81 4.53 -30.83
CA ILE A 740 2.84 5.61 -30.96
C ILE A 740 3.19 6.76 -30.00
N ASN A 741 2.91 8.00 -30.42
CA ASN A 741 3.06 9.20 -29.60
C ASN A 741 1.70 9.76 -29.21
N GLY A 742 1.66 10.36 -28.01
CA GLY A 742 0.49 11.00 -27.46
C GLY A 742 -0.04 10.38 -26.17
N ASN A 743 0.60 9.33 -25.65
CA ASN A 743 0.29 8.76 -24.35
C ASN A 743 0.85 9.65 -23.24
N TRP A 744 -0.03 10.22 -22.42
CA TRP A 744 0.35 10.98 -21.24
C TRP A 744 -0.76 10.94 -20.19
N ASN A 745 -0.36 11.14 -18.96
CA ASN A 745 -1.29 11.23 -17.85
C ASN A 745 -0.84 12.29 -16.85
N VAL A 746 -1.82 12.93 -16.23
CA VAL A 746 -1.62 13.80 -15.08
C VAL A 746 -2.51 13.32 -13.94
N MET A 747 -1.93 13.32 -12.75
CA MET A 747 -2.61 12.93 -11.53
C MET A 747 -2.27 13.94 -10.45
N GLY A 748 -3.27 14.47 -9.79
CA GLY A 748 -3.12 15.39 -8.67
C GLY A 748 -3.94 14.95 -7.48
N ALA A 749 -3.44 15.21 -6.28
CA ALA A 749 -4.21 15.11 -5.07
C ALA A 749 -3.99 16.32 -4.18
N PHE A 750 -5.06 16.75 -3.55
CA PHE A 750 -5.09 17.80 -2.54
C PHE A 750 -5.74 17.25 -1.28
N MET A 751 -5.04 17.33 -0.17
CA MET A 751 -5.49 16.87 1.12
C MET A 751 -5.47 18.04 2.10
N PHE A 752 -6.58 18.22 2.80
CA PHE A 752 -6.71 19.22 3.84
C PHE A 752 -7.31 18.60 5.09
N ASN A 753 -6.70 18.84 6.22
CA ASN A 753 -7.21 18.45 7.52
C ASN A 753 -7.13 19.62 8.49
N CYS A 754 -8.15 19.80 9.31
CA CYS A 754 -8.13 20.78 10.37
C CYS A 754 -9.03 20.37 11.56
N SER A 755 -8.66 20.84 12.74
CA SER A 755 -9.58 20.89 13.88
C SER A 755 -10.32 22.22 13.83
N ILE A 756 -11.65 22.17 13.84
CA ILE A 756 -12.50 23.38 13.77
C ILE A 756 -12.35 24.20 15.06
N ASP A 757 -12.27 23.47 16.19
CA ASP A 757 -12.04 24.03 17.52
C ASP A 757 -10.61 23.82 18.01
N SER A 758 -10.16 24.66 18.92
CA SER A 758 -8.80 24.58 19.51
C SER A 758 -8.58 23.32 20.36
N ALA A 759 -9.66 22.74 20.91
CA ALA A 759 -9.62 21.51 21.68
C ALA A 759 -9.52 20.23 20.81
N GLY A 760 -9.68 20.35 19.49
CA GLY A 760 -9.63 19.21 18.56
C GLY A 760 -10.81 18.25 18.67
N VAL A 761 -11.93 18.70 19.22
CA VAL A 761 -13.17 17.93 19.37
C VAL A 761 -13.85 17.73 18.01
N TRP A 762 -13.93 18.78 17.22
CA TRP A 762 -14.48 18.78 15.88
C TRP A 762 -13.40 18.78 14.82
N ASN A 763 -13.44 17.84 13.89
CA ASN A 763 -12.41 17.72 12.87
C ASN A 763 -13.05 17.58 11.50
N LEU A 764 -12.43 18.23 10.52
CA LEU A 764 -12.75 18.14 9.11
C LEU A 764 -11.53 17.63 8.35
N ASN A 765 -11.73 16.60 7.53
CA ASN A 765 -10.72 16.13 6.58
C ASN A 765 -11.35 16.09 5.19
N THR A 766 -10.60 16.50 4.18
CA THR A 766 -10.98 16.37 2.78
C THR A 766 -9.80 15.89 1.96
N ASP A 767 -10.07 14.94 1.06
CA ASP A 767 -9.10 14.37 0.15
C ASP A 767 -9.69 14.46 -1.27
N THR A 768 -9.18 15.38 -2.07
CA THR A 768 -9.53 15.53 -3.49
C THR A 768 -8.48 14.85 -4.35
N TYR A 769 -8.89 13.99 -5.24
CA TYR A 769 -8.04 13.35 -6.25
C TYR A 769 -8.59 13.63 -7.64
N LEU A 770 -7.72 14.09 -8.53
CA LEU A 770 -8.02 14.33 -9.94
C LEU A 770 -7.03 13.58 -10.81
N GLY A 771 -7.51 12.72 -11.68
CA GLY A 771 -6.72 11.99 -12.66
C GLY A 771 -7.21 12.27 -14.08
N TYR A 772 -6.31 12.52 -15.00
CA TYR A 772 -6.60 12.63 -16.41
C TYR A 772 -5.60 11.78 -17.20
N ASN A 773 -6.14 10.93 -18.06
CA ASN A 773 -5.34 10.05 -18.91
C ASN A 773 -5.71 10.28 -20.38
N ASN A 774 -4.70 10.40 -21.22
CA ASN A 774 -4.82 10.41 -22.67
C ASN A 774 -4.17 9.14 -23.21
N TYR A 775 -4.99 8.12 -23.48
CA TYR A 775 -4.56 6.85 -24.03
C TYR A 775 -4.67 6.87 -25.55
N VAL A 776 -3.61 6.45 -26.21
CA VAL A 776 -3.54 6.39 -27.67
C VAL A 776 -3.10 5.02 -28.12
N SER A 777 -3.80 4.46 -29.10
CA SER A 777 -3.48 3.17 -29.72
C SER A 777 -3.83 3.19 -31.20
N TYR A 778 -3.39 2.17 -31.94
CA TYR A 778 -3.85 1.93 -33.30
C TYR A 778 -4.93 0.87 -33.30
N LEU A 779 -5.95 1.10 -34.09
CA LEU A 779 -7.09 0.24 -34.26
C LEU A 779 -7.40 0.05 -35.72
N SER A 780 -7.60 -1.17 -36.13
CA SER A 780 -8.12 -1.55 -37.44
C SER A 780 -9.48 -2.22 -37.26
N LEU A 781 -10.50 -1.70 -37.91
CA LEU A 781 -11.88 -2.16 -37.75
C LEU A 781 -12.13 -3.50 -38.49
N ASP A 782 -11.32 -3.80 -39.51
CA ASP A 782 -11.31 -5.04 -40.23
C ASP A 782 -9.88 -5.38 -40.72
N LYS A 783 -9.68 -6.58 -41.30
CA LYS A 783 -8.38 -7.01 -41.84
C LYS A 783 -7.92 -6.20 -43.06
N GLN A 784 -8.80 -5.50 -43.74
CA GLN A 784 -8.55 -4.79 -45.00
C GLN A 784 -8.42 -3.28 -44.82
N SER A 785 -8.92 -2.73 -43.71
CA SER A 785 -8.87 -1.31 -43.44
C SER A 785 -7.53 -0.85 -42.89
N ASP A 786 -7.11 0.36 -43.25
CA ASP A 786 -5.95 1.00 -42.63
C ASP A 786 -6.18 1.28 -41.13
N SER A 787 -5.12 1.07 -40.37
CA SER A 787 -5.17 1.35 -38.92
C SER A 787 -5.36 2.81 -38.64
N GLN A 788 -6.38 3.12 -37.86
CA GLN A 788 -6.67 4.48 -37.39
C GLN A 788 -6.14 4.71 -35.98
N LYS A 789 -5.70 5.93 -35.76
CA LYS A 789 -5.29 6.36 -34.41
C LYS A 789 -6.51 6.59 -33.53
N ASN A 790 -6.72 5.71 -32.57
CA ASN A 790 -7.77 5.88 -31.55
C ASN A 790 -7.23 6.63 -30.33
N THR A 791 -8.03 7.49 -29.75
CA THR A 791 -7.70 8.23 -28.54
C THR A 791 -8.86 8.14 -27.55
N THR A 792 -8.58 7.58 -26.40
CA THR A 792 -9.50 7.55 -25.26
C THR A 792 -8.99 8.53 -24.19
N ARG A 793 -9.83 9.46 -23.79
CA ARG A 793 -9.56 10.40 -22.72
C ARG A 793 -10.40 10.03 -21.53
N SER A 794 -9.76 9.83 -20.37
CA SER A 794 -10.49 9.52 -19.14
C SER A 794 -10.17 10.54 -18.06
N THR A 795 -11.21 11.03 -17.42
CA THR A 795 -11.13 11.88 -16.23
C THR A 795 -11.70 11.13 -15.05
N THR A 796 -10.93 11.05 -13.98
CA THR A 796 -11.37 10.51 -12.70
C THR A 796 -11.33 11.62 -11.67
N TRP A 797 -12.44 11.87 -11.01
CA TRP A 797 -12.52 12.74 -9.84
C TRP A 797 -13.00 11.94 -8.66
N ARG A 798 -12.20 11.93 -7.60
CA ARG A 798 -12.58 11.35 -6.32
C ARG A 798 -12.50 12.43 -5.25
N GLU A 799 -13.59 12.62 -4.54
CA GLU A 799 -13.67 13.49 -3.39
C GLU A 799 -14.03 12.67 -2.16
N ARG A 800 -13.33 12.91 -1.07
CA ARG A 800 -13.66 12.33 0.21
C ARG A 800 -13.75 13.43 1.25
N LEU A 801 -14.86 13.42 1.97
CA LEU A 801 -15.12 14.31 3.09
C LEU A 801 -15.32 13.46 4.35
N SER A 802 -14.70 13.86 5.44
CA SER A 802 -14.88 13.24 6.75
C SER A 802 -15.04 14.33 7.79
N PHE A 803 -16.18 14.35 8.45
CA PHE A 803 -16.49 15.23 9.55
C PHE A 803 -16.64 14.40 10.82
N SER A 804 -15.93 14.73 11.88
CA SER A 804 -15.97 13.95 13.11
C SER A 804 -16.04 14.81 14.37
N TYR A 805 -16.88 14.36 15.29
CA TYR A 805 -16.96 14.80 16.67
C TYR A 805 -16.33 13.77 17.59
N ARG A 806 -15.51 14.18 18.54
CA ARG A 806 -14.83 13.28 19.43
C ARG A 806 -14.65 13.88 20.81
N ASN A 807 -15.07 13.14 21.82
CA ASN A 807 -14.74 13.41 23.21
C ASN A 807 -14.24 12.13 23.92
N ASN A 808 -14.15 12.12 25.26
CA ASN A 808 -13.57 11.01 26.00
C ASN A 808 -14.39 9.69 25.95
N TRP A 809 -15.68 9.73 25.67
CA TRP A 809 -16.56 8.58 25.70
C TRP A 809 -17.30 8.33 24.37
N LEU A 810 -17.42 9.34 23.51
CA LEU A 810 -18.14 9.28 22.24
C LEU A 810 -17.27 9.78 21.09
N GLU A 811 -17.24 9.02 20.01
CA GLU A 811 -16.77 9.47 18.69
C GLU A 811 -17.89 9.24 17.69
N LEU A 812 -18.27 10.29 16.99
CA LEU A 812 -19.19 10.23 15.86
C LEU A 812 -18.44 10.69 14.62
N SER A 813 -18.61 10.03 13.51
CA SER A 813 -18.14 10.54 12.23
C SER A 813 -19.21 10.37 11.16
N LEU A 814 -19.24 11.35 10.26
CA LEU A 814 -19.95 11.29 9.01
C LEU A 814 -18.92 11.38 7.90
N ASP A 815 -18.86 10.31 7.13
CA ASP A 815 -17.92 10.21 6.03
C ASP A 815 -18.69 10.15 4.71
N GLY A 816 -18.15 10.78 3.67
CA GLY A 816 -18.68 10.74 2.31
C GLY A 816 -17.56 10.54 1.30
N THR A 817 -17.80 9.75 0.28
CA THR A 817 -16.90 9.60 -0.87
C THR A 817 -17.69 9.67 -2.14
N LEU A 818 -17.20 10.45 -3.09
CA LEU A 818 -17.70 10.56 -4.44
C LEU A 818 -16.60 10.13 -5.40
N ASN A 819 -16.89 9.20 -6.30
CA ASN A 819 -16.03 8.84 -7.43
C ASN A 819 -16.80 9.10 -8.72
N TYR A 820 -16.29 10.00 -9.53
CA TYR A 820 -16.80 10.27 -10.86
C TYR A 820 -15.77 9.84 -11.90
N ASN A 821 -16.21 9.06 -12.87
CA ASN A 821 -15.41 8.69 -14.03
C ASN A 821 -16.12 9.12 -15.30
N HIS A 822 -15.41 9.90 -16.11
CA HIS A 822 -15.82 10.30 -17.43
C HIS A 822 -14.81 9.80 -18.45
N ALA A 823 -15.26 9.11 -19.47
CA ALA A 823 -14.40 8.68 -20.58
C ALA A 823 -15.03 9.02 -21.93
N THR A 824 -14.19 9.49 -22.84
CA THR A 824 -14.57 9.78 -24.22
C THR A 824 -13.64 9.05 -25.17
N ASN A 825 -14.20 8.45 -26.19
CA ASN A 825 -13.48 7.74 -27.24
C ASN A 825 -13.66 8.46 -28.59
N LYS A 826 -12.54 8.66 -29.32
CA LYS A 826 -12.58 9.44 -30.55
C LYS A 826 -13.27 8.67 -31.69
N LEU A 827 -13.00 7.39 -31.84
CA LEU A 827 -13.54 6.56 -32.91
C LEU A 827 -14.94 6.05 -32.61
N GLN A 828 -15.32 6.04 -31.32
CA GLN A 828 -16.60 5.53 -30.85
C GLN A 828 -17.26 6.48 -29.83
N PRO A 829 -17.85 7.58 -30.30
CA PRO A 829 -18.53 8.53 -29.39
C PRO A 829 -19.68 7.91 -28.59
N ASN A 830 -20.31 6.84 -29.10
CA ASN A 830 -21.39 6.12 -28.40
C ASN A 830 -20.90 5.35 -27.18
N SER A 831 -19.60 5.08 -27.10
CA SER A 831 -18.95 4.45 -25.92
C SER A 831 -18.52 5.46 -24.86
N ASN A 832 -18.89 6.73 -25.00
CA ASN A 832 -18.66 7.72 -23.95
C ASN A 832 -19.45 7.36 -22.71
N LEU A 833 -18.80 7.48 -21.56
CA LEU A 833 -19.44 7.11 -20.30
C LEU A 833 -19.30 8.20 -19.24
N ASN A 834 -20.33 8.26 -18.39
CA ASN A 834 -20.36 9.06 -17.18
C ASN A 834 -20.83 8.16 -16.05
N THR A 835 -19.95 7.77 -15.18
CA THR A 835 -20.30 6.92 -14.04
C THR A 835 -20.05 7.62 -12.72
N TRP A 836 -20.95 7.40 -11.81
CA TRP A 836 -20.94 7.94 -10.46
C TRP A 836 -20.96 6.79 -9.46
N GLN A 837 -20.03 6.82 -8.55
CA GLN A 837 -20.04 6.01 -7.37
C GLN A 837 -19.99 6.94 -6.16
N PHE A 838 -20.96 6.89 -5.29
CA PHE A 838 -20.91 7.65 -4.06
C PHE A 838 -21.26 6.75 -2.88
N SER A 839 -20.58 6.93 -1.80
CA SER A 839 -20.90 6.27 -0.56
C SER A 839 -20.81 7.24 0.61
N TYR A 840 -21.73 7.12 1.54
CA TYR A 840 -21.80 7.95 2.71
C TYR A 840 -22.43 7.20 3.89
N GLY A 841 -22.20 7.68 5.10
CA GLY A 841 -22.90 7.18 6.27
C GLY A 841 -22.20 7.53 7.57
N PRO A 842 -22.93 7.35 8.68
CA PRO A 842 -22.43 7.60 10.01
C PRO A 842 -21.64 6.43 10.55
N SER A 843 -20.66 6.72 11.39
CA SER A 843 -20.03 5.76 12.26
C SER A 843 -19.97 6.29 13.70
N MET A 844 -20.09 5.41 14.66
CA MET A 844 -20.13 5.72 16.08
C MET A 844 -19.21 4.78 16.86
N THR A 845 -18.44 5.32 17.77
CA THR A 845 -17.74 4.58 18.82
C THR A 845 -18.15 5.15 20.17
N LEU A 846 -18.87 4.36 20.96
CA LEU A 846 -19.30 4.70 22.31
C LEU A 846 -18.49 3.87 23.31
N THR A 847 -17.94 4.47 24.33
CA THR A 847 -17.24 3.78 25.41
C THR A 847 -17.88 4.17 26.76
N ALA A 848 -18.56 3.22 27.38
CA ALA A 848 -19.20 3.44 28.67
C ALA A 848 -18.16 3.55 29.81
N PRO A 849 -18.47 4.24 30.91
CA PRO A 849 -17.53 4.42 32.03
C PRO A 849 -17.04 3.10 32.65
N TRP A 850 -17.83 2.05 32.61
CA TRP A 850 -17.46 0.70 33.08
C TRP A 850 -16.61 -0.09 32.07
N GLY A 851 -16.43 0.44 30.85
CA GLY A 851 -15.50 -0.13 29.86
C GLY A 851 -16.13 -0.97 28.79
N THR A 852 -17.47 -1.02 28.66
CA THR A 852 -18.15 -1.54 27.46
C THR A 852 -17.93 -0.58 26.30
N SER A 853 -17.56 -1.10 25.14
CA SER A 853 -17.42 -0.30 23.93
C SER A 853 -18.34 -0.84 22.83
N LEU A 854 -19.15 0.06 22.27
CA LEU A 854 -20.00 -0.20 21.10
C LEU A 854 -19.43 0.55 19.92
N ASN A 855 -19.12 -0.17 18.84
CA ASN A 855 -18.79 0.41 17.54
C ASN A 855 -19.90 0.04 16.56
N SER A 856 -20.38 1.00 15.80
CA SER A 856 -21.37 0.78 14.74
C SER A 856 -21.07 1.66 13.56
N SER A 857 -21.23 1.13 12.36
CA SER A 857 -21.07 1.89 11.13
C SER A 857 -22.11 1.45 10.10
N LEU A 858 -22.76 2.41 9.47
CA LEU A 858 -23.62 2.23 8.32
C LEU A 858 -22.97 2.88 7.12
N SER A 859 -22.82 2.14 6.04
CA SER A 859 -22.33 2.65 4.75
C SER A 859 -23.40 2.44 3.70
N ILE A 860 -23.80 3.50 3.06
CA ILE A 860 -24.74 3.53 1.94
C ILE A 860 -23.91 3.82 0.68
N SER A 861 -23.86 2.83 -0.22
CA SER A 861 -23.08 2.94 -1.46
C SER A 861 -24.02 2.85 -2.66
N SER A 862 -23.90 3.79 -3.59
CA SER A 862 -24.72 3.86 -4.78
C SER A 862 -23.86 3.92 -6.03
N ARG A 863 -24.25 3.20 -7.06
CA ARG A 863 -23.61 3.18 -8.38
C ARG A 863 -24.60 3.57 -9.45
N ARG A 864 -24.19 4.43 -10.38
CA ARG A 864 -25.05 4.95 -11.47
C ARG A 864 -24.24 5.12 -12.76
N GLY A 865 -24.93 5.02 -13.89
CA GLY A 865 -24.36 5.24 -15.22
C GLY A 865 -23.62 4.02 -15.80
N TYR A 866 -23.88 2.81 -15.28
CA TYR A 866 -23.35 1.56 -15.80
C TYR A 866 -24.28 0.99 -16.89
N SER A 867 -23.73 0.41 -17.97
CA SER A 867 -24.48 -0.16 -19.08
C SER A 867 -25.27 -1.39 -18.66
N ASP A 868 -24.64 -2.28 -17.87
CA ASP A 868 -25.33 -3.37 -17.21
C ASP A 868 -26.17 -2.82 -16.07
N SER A 869 -27.50 -2.91 -16.21
CA SER A 869 -28.44 -2.39 -15.23
C SER A 869 -28.29 -3.03 -13.85
N SER A 870 -27.86 -4.30 -13.81
CA SER A 870 -27.62 -5.02 -12.54
C SER A 870 -26.47 -4.42 -11.72
N MET A 871 -25.62 -3.63 -12.36
CA MET A 871 -24.52 -2.92 -11.72
C MET A 871 -24.90 -1.54 -11.16
N ASN A 872 -26.09 -1.01 -11.48
CA ASN A 872 -26.62 0.25 -10.94
C ASN A 872 -27.37 0.01 -9.63
N THR A 873 -26.63 -0.25 -8.56
CA THR A 873 -27.17 -0.73 -7.28
C THR A 873 -27.08 0.32 -6.17
N ASP A 874 -27.91 0.12 -5.16
CA ASP A 874 -27.80 0.75 -3.85
C ASP A 874 -27.51 -0.35 -2.82
N GLU A 875 -26.44 -0.18 -2.04
CA GLU A 875 -25.98 -1.14 -1.06
C GLU A 875 -25.93 -0.50 0.32
N PHE A 876 -26.56 -1.15 1.30
CA PHE A 876 -26.58 -0.72 2.71
C PHE A 876 -25.80 -1.73 3.53
N VAL A 877 -24.59 -1.40 3.90
CA VAL A 877 -23.72 -2.27 4.71
C VAL A 877 -23.68 -1.75 6.14
N TRP A 878 -24.30 -2.49 7.03
CA TRP A 878 -24.33 -2.19 8.45
C TRP A 878 -23.47 -3.17 9.23
N ASN A 879 -22.52 -2.63 10.01
CA ASN A 879 -21.64 -3.41 10.87
C ASN A 879 -21.78 -2.93 12.31
N ALA A 880 -21.72 -3.87 13.25
CA ALA A 880 -21.76 -3.56 14.67
C ALA A 880 -20.78 -4.45 15.46
N GLN A 881 -20.20 -3.90 16.50
CA GLN A 881 -19.32 -4.62 17.42
C GLN A 881 -19.57 -4.15 18.85
N LEU A 882 -19.77 -5.11 19.74
CA LEU A 882 -19.87 -4.88 21.16
C LEU A 882 -18.72 -5.57 21.87
N SER A 883 -17.97 -4.86 22.68
CA SER A 883 -16.82 -5.42 23.43
C SER A 883 -16.85 -5.01 24.89
N GLN A 884 -16.46 -5.95 25.78
CA GLN A 884 -16.37 -5.76 27.22
C GLN A 884 -15.04 -6.31 27.75
N GLY A 885 -14.31 -5.47 28.47
CA GLY A 885 -13.09 -5.87 29.16
C GLY A 885 -13.38 -6.41 30.55
N PHE A 886 -12.75 -7.51 30.92
CA PHE A 886 -12.88 -8.21 32.19
C PHE A 886 -11.54 -8.32 32.90
N LEU A 887 -11.56 -8.64 34.20
CA LEU A 887 -10.41 -8.76 35.08
C LEU A 887 -9.71 -7.43 35.40
N LYS A 888 -8.91 -7.41 36.44
CA LYS A 888 -8.17 -6.20 36.85
C LYS A 888 -7.12 -5.84 35.79
N GLY A 889 -7.17 -4.62 35.28
CA GLY A 889 -6.33 -4.21 34.13
C GLY A 889 -6.88 -4.63 32.77
N LYS A 890 -8.06 -5.24 32.73
CA LYS A 890 -8.80 -5.65 31.51
C LYS A 890 -7.99 -6.49 30.53
N PRO A 891 -7.22 -7.49 30.96
CA PRO A 891 -6.46 -8.36 30.06
C PRO A 891 -7.36 -9.27 29.21
N LEU A 892 -8.56 -9.59 29.70
CA LEU A 892 -9.54 -10.40 28.98
C LEU A 892 -10.60 -9.49 28.36
N THR A 893 -10.83 -9.60 27.07
CA THR A 893 -11.92 -8.92 26.37
C THR A 893 -12.78 -9.94 25.65
N ILE A 894 -14.10 -9.87 25.84
CA ILE A 894 -15.08 -10.60 25.06
C ILE A 894 -15.68 -9.62 24.07
N MET A 895 -15.76 -10.01 22.79
CA MET A 895 -16.25 -9.19 21.72
C MET A 895 -17.23 -9.94 20.85
N LEU A 896 -18.40 -9.34 20.63
CA LEU A 896 -19.38 -9.77 19.64
C LEU A 896 -19.26 -8.87 18.42
N GLN A 897 -19.09 -9.47 17.26
CA GLN A 897 -18.96 -8.78 15.99
C GLN A 897 -20.06 -9.23 15.04
N PHE A 898 -20.74 -8.28 14.43
CA PHE A 898 -21.72 -8.48 13.37
C PHE A 898 -21.25 -7.73 12.12
N TYR A 899 -21.10 -8.46 11.05
CA TYR A 899 -20.65 -7.95 9.78
C TYR A 899 -21.77 -8.04 8.74
N ASP A 900 -21.99 -6.96 7.97
CA ASP A 900 -23.02 -6.86 6.93
C ASP A 900 -24.38 -7.43 7.38
N ILE A 901 -24.96 -6.81 8.42
CA ILE A 901 -26.22 -7.23 9.05
C ILE A 901 -27.35 -7.27 8.02
N LEU A 902 -27.31 -6.36 7.04
CA LEU A 902 -28.34 -6.23 6.01
C LEU A 902 -28.11 -7.15 4.79
N ARG A 903 -26.98 -7.85 4.69
CA ARG A 903 -26.61 -8.80 3.63
C ARG A 903 -26.57 -8.21 2.23
N GLN A 904 -26.10 -6.96 2.10
CA GLN A 904 -26.10 -6.23 0.85
C GLN A 904 -24.71 -5.93 0.28
N GLN A 905 -23.65 -6.45 0.88
CA GLN A 905 -22.31 -6.18 0.39
C GLN A 905 -22.01 -6.89 -0.92
N SER A 906 -21.51 -6.14 -1.90
CA SER A 906 -20.94 -6.66 -3.15
C SER A 906 -19.50 -6.18 -3.35
N THR A 907 -18.79 -6.80 -4.29
CA THR A 907 -17.45 -6.37 -4.71
C THR A 907 -17.46 -6.07 -6.20
N PHE A 908 -17.10 -4.86 -6.58
CA PHE A 908 -17.17 -4.39 -7.94
C PHE A 908 -15.94 -3.55 -8.30
N SER A 909 -15.43 -3.69 -9.52
CA SER A 909 -14.36 -2.84 -10.06
C SER A 909 -14.62 -2.48 -11.52
N ARG A 910 -14.10 -1.32 -11.95
CA ARG A 910 -14.11 -0.88 -13.35
C ARG A 910 -12.69 -0.54 -13.80
N ALA A 911 -12.31 -1.04 -14.97
CA ALA A 911 -11.09 -0.70 -15.66
C ALA A 911 -11.39 -0.06 -17.01
N ILE A 912 -10.67 0.99 -17.38
CA ILE A 912 -10.79 1.71 -18.66
C ILE A 912 -9.41 1.80 -19.29
N SER A 913 -9.33 1.46 -20.57
CA SER A 913 -8.13 1.57 -21.40
C SER A 913 -8.41 2.38 -22.68
N ALA A 914 -7.40 2.54 -23.54
CA ALA A 914 -7.59 3.17 -24.84
C ALA A 914 -8.57 2.41 -25.77
N THR A 915 -8.73 1.12 -25.55
CA THR A 915 -9.44 0.23 -26.47
C THR A 915 -10.64 -0.46 -25.84
N SER A 916 -10.82 -0.38 -24.52
CA SER A 916 -11.89 -1.12 -23.84
C SER A 916 -12.28 -0.52 -22.50
N ARG A 917 -13.49 -0.83 -22.09
CA ARG A 917 -14.03 -0.73 -20.74
C ARG A 917 -14.33 -2.11 -20.22
N THR A 918 -14.02 -2.39 -18.98
CA THR A 918 -14.31 -3.66 -18.33
C THR A 918 -14.89 -3.44 -16.94
N ASP A 919 -16.03 -4.01 -16.68
CA ASP A 919 -16.71 -4.05 -15.40
C ASP A 919 -16.61 -5.46 -14.82
N THR A 920 -16.25 -5.59 -13.57
CA THR A 920 -16.06 -6.90 -12.93
C THR A 920 -16.69 -6.90 -11.54
N GLU A 921 -17.52 -7.92 -11.29
CA GLU A 921 -18.08 -8.25 -9.99
C GLU A 921 -17.42 -9.54 -9.47
N TYR A 922 -17.22 -9.61 -8.15
CA TYR A 922 -16.61 -10.76 -7.49
C TYR A 922 -17.52 -11.28 -6.38
N ASN A 923 -17.39 -12.56 -6.02
CA ASN A 923 -18.01 -13.06 -4.81
C ASN A 923 -17.38 -12.38 -3.58
N ALA A 924 -18.18 -12.23 -2.54
CA ALA A 924 -17.78 -11.61 -1.29
C ALA A 924 -18.26 -12.45 -0.09
N ILE A 925 -17.60 -12.25 1.05
CA ILE A 925 -18.07 -12.79 2.32
C ILE A 925 -19.22 -11.92 2.80
N ASN A 926 -20.44 -12.47 2.81
CA ASN A 926 -21.64 -11.78 3.24
C ASN A 926 -22.02 -12.16 4.66
N SER A 927 -22.56 -11.22 5.40
CA SER A 927 -23.27 -11.31 6.65
C SER A 927 -22.89 -12.49 7.55
N TYR A 928 -22.10 -12.22 8.57
CA TYR A 928 -21.78 -13.20 9.62
C TYR A 928 -21.72 -12.53 10.99
N ALA A 929 -21.85 -13.36 12.02
CA ALA A 929 -21.66 -12.96 13.41
C ALA A 929 -20.52 -13.79 14.02
N MET A 930 -19.67 -13.15 14.83
CA MET A 930 -18.54 -13.81 15.49
C MET A 930 -18.46 -13.42 16.96
N LEU A 931 -18.09 -14.40 17.77
CA LEU A 931 -17.69 -14.20 19.16
C LEU A 931 -16.18 -14.34 19.26
N HIS A 932 -15.52 -13.32 19.81
CA HIS A 932 -14.10 -13.30 20.05
C HIS A 932 -13.79 -13.31 21.53
N VAL A 933 -12.80 -14.09 21.91
CA VAL A 933 -12.17 -14.08 23.24
C VAL A 933 -10.73 -13.61 23.06
N ILE A 934 -10.42 -12.41 23.56
CA ILE A 934 -9.13 -11.77 23.41
C ILE A 934 -8.44 -11.71 24.76
N TYR A 935 -7.24 -12.28 24.85
CA TYR A 935 -6.43 -12.24 26.06
C TYR A 935 -5.11 -11.55 25.80
N ARG A 936 -4.80 -10.53 26.63
CA ARG A 936 -3.61 -9.70 26.52
C ARG A 936 -2.78 -9.82 27.78
N LEU A 937 -1.54 -10.24 27.62
CA LEU A 937 -0.58 -10.32 28.70
C LEU A 937 0.58 -9.34 28.40
N ASN A 938 0.72 -8.33 29.25
CA ASN A 938 1.77 -7.33 29.18
C ASN A 938 2.57 -7.35 30.48
N LEU A 939 3.73 -8.00 30.48
CA LEU A 939 4.63 -8.11 31.63
C LEU A 939 5.88 -7.26 31.37
N PHE A 940 5.86 -6.02 31.80
CA PHE A 940 7.00 -5.10 31.67
C PHE A 940 7.70 -4.91 33.01
N GLY A 941 9.05 -5.04 33.03
CA GLY A 941 9.85 -5.06 34.26
C GLY A 941 10.43 -3.72 34.71
N GLY A 942 10.12 -2.59 34.05
CA GLY A 942 10.67 -1.27 34.37
C GLY A 942 9.87 -0.52 35.46
N LYS A 943 10.56 0.28 36.29
CA LYS A 943 9.91 1.18 37.27
C LYS A 943 8.96 2.17 36.56
N ASP A 944 9.22 2.54 35.33
CA ASP A 944 8.42 3.48 34.53
C ASP A 944 7.19 2.82 33.90
N ALA A 945 7.20 1.50 33.66
CA ALA A 945 6.04 0.77 33.18
C ALA A 945 4.92 0.68 34.23
N ARG A 946 5.26 0.76 35.51
CA ARG A 946 4.28 0.80 36.61
C ARG A 946 3.60 2.16 36.77
N LYS A 947 4.20 3.23 36.22
CA LYS A 947 3.65 4.60 36.25
C LYS A 947 2.75 4.94 35.08
N GLY A 948 2.77 4.15 34.00
CA GLY A 948 2.06 4.39 32.74
C GLY A 948 0.83 3.53 32.48
N GLY A 949 0.28 2.87 33.51
CA GLY A 949 -1.03 2.24 33.39
C GLY A 949 -2.13 3.30 33.23
N PRO A 950 -3.20 3.06 32.42
CA PRO A 950 -4.31 3.99 32.35
C PRO A 950 -4.97 4.07 33.74
N GLU A 951 -4.79 5.20 34.42
CA GLU A 951 -5.58 5.54 35.60
C GLU A 951 -7.02 5.77 35.12
N GLY A 952 -7.86 4.74 35.28
CA GLY A 952 -9.30 4.91 35.20
C GLY A 952 -9.79 5.77 36.36
N PRO A 953 -10.86 6.55 36.22
CA PRO A 953 -11.43 7.34 37.28
C PRO A 953 -11.97 6.41 38.39
N GLY A 954 -11.27 6.29 39.51
CA GLY A 954 -11.72 5.49 40.65
C GLY A 954 -10.67 4.83 41.54
N ALA A 955 -9.38 5.13 41.40
CA ALA A 955 -8.37 4.62 42.33
C ALA A 955 -8.51 5.31 43.68
N ARG A 956 -8.96 4.58 44.72
CA ARG A 956 -8.99 5.04 46.11
C ARG A 956 -7.56 5.17 46.63
N PRO A 957 -7.26 6.18 47.46
CA PRO A 957 -5.92 6.38 48.01
C PRO A 957 -5.55 5.28 49.01
N ASN A 958 -4.40 4.66 48.78
CA ASN A 958 -3.79 3.73 49.74
C ASN A 958 -3.35 4.51 50.99
N PHE A 959 -3.96 4.18 52.12
CA PHE A 959 -3.49 4.60 53.45
C PHE A 959 -2.13 3.94 53.74
N HIS A 960 -1.08 4.76 53.84
CA HIS A 960 0.20 4.34 54.41
C HIS A 960 0.11 4.38 55.91
N GLY A 961 0.19 3.21 56.55
CA GLY A 961 0.46 3.08 57.99
C GLY A 961 1.90 3.54 58.28
N ARG A 962 2.03 4.24 59.40
CA ARG A 962 3.28 4.76 59.96
C ARG A 962 4.33 3.67 60.15
N PRO A 963 5.64 3.97 60.05
CA PRO A 963 6.68 3.04 60.41
C PRO A 963 6.81 2.91 61.93
N PHE A 964 6.77 1.70 62.44
CA PHE A 964 7.18 1.35 63.79
C PHE A 964 8.71 1.12 63.79
N ASN A 965 9.42 1.91 64.60
CA ASN A 965 10.82 1.83 64.84
C ASN A 965 11.05 0.73 65.89
N GLY A 966 11.93 -0.23 65.65
CA GLY A 966 12.32 -1.21 66.62
C GLY A 966 13.49 -2.08 66.10
N GLY A 967 14.66 -1.72 66.55
CA GLY A 967 15.92 -2.45 66.19
C GLY A 967 16.09 -3.75 66.99
N PHE A 968 17.05 -4.54 66.56
CA PHE A 968 17.92 -5.54 67.14
C PHE A 968 18.14 -6.62 66.08
N GLY A 969 19.26 -6.88 65.51
CA GLY A 969 20.52 -7.29 66.15
C GLY A 969 20.83 -8.68 65.69
N GLY A 970 21.91 -8.89 64.88
CA GLY A 970 22.70 -10.07 65.00
C GLY A 970 22.54 -11.23 63.99
N GLY A 971 23.60 -11.53 63.22
CA GLY A 971 23.95 -12.87 62.90
C GLY A 971 24.05 -13.28 61.41
N ARG A 972 25.21 -13.14 60.82
CA ARG A 972 25.75 -14.10 59.81
C ARG A 972 26.09 -15.41 60.49
N PRO A 973 26.22 -16.60 59.81
CA PRO A 973 26.91 -16.83 58.56
C PRO A 973 26.40 -18.00 57.69
N GLY A 974 26.84 -17.98 56.44
CA GLY A 974 27.50 -19.14 55.79
C GLY A 974 26.70 -20.31 55.30
N GLY A 975 26.91 -20.66 54.05
CA GLY A 975 26.73 -22.03 53.56
C GLY A 975 26.32 -22.20 52.10
N ARG A 976 27.29 -22.50 51.35
CA ARG A 976 27.36 -23.06 49.98
C ARG A 976 26.39 -24.18 49.61
N MET A 977 26.21 -24.28 48.28
CA MET A 977 25.97 -25.47 47.41
C MET A 977 24.51 -25.96 47.30
N PHE A 978 23.95 -25.93 46.12
CA PHE A 978 24.13 -26.75 44.89
C PHE A 978 23.56 -26.02 43.69
#